data_582a0ce6a096a71d36f4a22183acfe59
#
_entry.id   582a0ce6a096a71d36f4a22183acfe59
#
_cell.length_a   1.000
_cell.length_b   1.000
_cell.length_c   1.000
_cell.angle_alpha   90.00
_cell.angle_beta   90.00
_cell.angle_gamma   90.00
#
_symmetry.space_group_name_H-M   'P 1'
#
loop_
_entity.id
_entity.type
_entity.pdbx_description
1 polymer ?
#
loop_
_entity_poly.entity_id
_entity_poly.type
_entity_poly.pdbx_seq_one_letter_code
_entity_poly.pdbx_strand_id
1 'polypeptide(L)'
;MSNSINQLIASELNVRNEQINAAVTLLDDGNTVPFIARYRKEVTGGLDDTQLRNLESRLGYLRELDDRRQVILKSITEQGKLTPALEAEIKTADSKTRLEDLYLPYKPKRRTKGQIAIEAGIEPLADLLWSQPDNTPEQAAEQFLNPEQGFADTKAVLDGARAILMERFAEDATLLDKIRRQLNGQAELTSRLVDGKEHDGAKFKDYFEYNEPLKTIPSHRALALFRGRNEGFLQLALNADPNQDEGVRGSYCEVIIADHYGVKLGTAPADAWRKQVISWAWRIKILMHMETELMSALREKAEDGAMQVFADNLKDLLMAAPAGPRVTLALDPGLRTGSKIAVVDETGKLLDTATIYPHQPHNKIAESSKVVLALINKHNVNLIAIGNGTASRETDAFVAKLLKDNNLKVQSVMVSEAGASVYSASELAANEFPNLDVSIRGAVSIGRRLQDPLAELVKIDPKSIGVGQYQHDVSQSMLAKRLDAVVEDCVNAVGVDVNTASAALLTRVAGLNATIAQNIVNYRDENGRFDARTALKKVGRLGPKAFEQCAGFLRIMNGKNPLDSSAVHPESYAVVKAISAANNKPVDAIIGNTDFLRSLKAADYTDADFGLPTVTDIISELDKPGRDPRPEFKTATFAEGVNEVKDLLPGMVLEGVITNVTNFGAFVDVGVHQDGLVHISALSDKFVSDPREVVKAGDIVKVKVMEVDLQRKRIGMSMRLSDEPGQEKPTRQPRDNSVRPARSQPQSQPRQRDNGNVAMGGAFAAAFANAKKK
;
A
#
# COMPACT_ATOMS: atom_id res chain seq x y z
N MET A 1 7.98 29.77 -10.72
CA MET A 1 8.28 28.41 -10.21
C MET A 1 7.00 27.63 -9.88
N SER A 2 6.07 28.12 -9.06
CA SER A 2 4.80 27.42 -8.81
C SER A 2 4.05 26.99 -10.07
N ASN A 3 4.01 27.81 -11.09
CA ASN A 3 3.35 27.51 -12.37
C ASN A 3 4.00 26.34 -13.14
N SER A 4 5.31 26.12 -13.01
CA SER A 4 6.00 24.99 -13.67
C SER A 4 5.76 23.67 -12.96
N ILE A 5 5.65 23.68 -11.62
CA ILE A 5 5.30 22.49 -10.82
C ILE A 5 3.88 22.07 -11.18
N ASN A 6 2.93 22.99 -11.20
CA ASN A 6 1.54 22.69 -11.50
C ASN A 6 1.35 22.17 -12.94
N GLN A 7 2.10 22.71 -13.92
CA GLN A 7 2.09 22.22 -15.29
C GLN A 7 2.62 20.79 -15.40
N LEU A 8 3.69 20.46 -14.66
CA LEU A 8 4.24 19.10 -14.63
C LEU A 8 3.23 18.11 -14.05
N ILE A 9 2.61 18.43 -12.91
CA ILE A 9 1.59 17.60 -12.28
C ILE A 9 0.38 17.43 -13.22
N ALA A 10 -0.06 18.49 -13.91
CA ALA A 10 -1.15 18.43 -14.87
C ALA A 10 -0.86 17.45 -16.00
N SER A 11 0.37 17.47 -16.52
CA SER A 11 0.83 16.51 -17.53
C SER A 11 0.87 15.08 -17.03
N GLU A 12 1.39 14.87 -15.82
CA GLU A 12 1.49 13.53 -15.19
C GLU A 12 0.12 12.91 -14.90
N LEU A 13 -0.85 13.72 -14.44
CA LEU A 13 -2.22 13.27 -14.13
C LEU A 13 -3.15 13.31 -15.34
N ASN A 14 -2.67 13.77 -16.50
CA ASN A 14 -3.44 13.93 -17.74
C ASN A 14 -4.71 14.79 -17.54
N VAL A 15 -4.56 15.93 -16.86
CA VAL A 15 -5.61 16.91 -16.58
C VAL A 15 -5.17 18.32 -17.00
N ARG A 16 -6.09 19.29 -17.01
CA ARG A 16 -5.77 20.66 -17.36
C ARG A 16 -5.04 21.39 -16.24
N ASN A 17 -4.14 22.31 -16.61
CA ASN A 17 -3.36 23.07 -15.64
C ASN A 17 -4.23 23.94 -14.70
N GLU A 18 -5.37 24.46 -15.18
CA GLU A 18 -6.32 25.23 -14.39
C GLU A 18 -6.91 24.39 -13.25
N GLN A 19 -7.18 23.09 -13.51
CA GLN A 19 -7.69 22.17 -12.49
C GLN A 19 -6.67 21.97 -11.36
N ILE A 20 -5.40 21.81 -11.72
CA ILE A 20 -4.32 21.66 -10.73
C ILE A 20 -4.11 22.97 -9.96
N ASN A 21 -4.09 24.12 -10.63
CA ASN A 21 -3.95 25.42 -9.95
C ASN A 21 -5.06 25.63 -8.92
N ALA A 22 -6.30 25.33 -9.28
CA ALA A 22 -7.44 25.45 -8.38
C ALA A 22 -7.34 24.49 -7.18
N ALA A 23 -6.99 23.22 -7.44
CA ALA A 23 -6.84 22.22 -6.40
C ALA A 23 -5.68 22.55 -5.43
N VAL A 24 -4.54 23.01 -5.96
CA VAL A 24 -3.39 23.45 -5.14
C VAL A 24 -3.77 24.63 -4.26
N THR A 25 -4.50 25.63 -4.79
CA THR A 25 -4.97 26.74 -3.98
C THR A 25 -5.86 26.29 -2.84
N LEU A 26 -6.81 25.37 -3.10
CA LEU A 26 -7.68 24.82 -2.06
C LEU A 26 -6.91 24.03 -0.99
N LEU A 27 -5.91 23.23 -1.40
CA LEU A 27 -5.04 22.49 -0.45
C LEU A 27 -4.19 23.45 0.39
N ASP A 28 -3.62 24.48 -0.23
CA ASP A 28 -2.81 25.49 0.48
C ASP A 28 -3.66 26.33 1.45
N ASP A 29 -4.93 26.54 1.14
CA ASP A 29 -5.92 27.11 2.06
C ASP A 29 -6.30 26.14 3.19
N GLY A 30 -5.77 24.91 3.21
CA GLY A 30 -5.99 23.90 4.25
C GLY A 30 -7.33 23.20 4.14
N ASN A 31 -7.89 23.08 2.95
CA ASN A 31 -9.03 22.21 2.70
C ASN A 31 -8.55 20.76 2.59
N THR A 32 -9.36 19.83 3.09
CA THR A 32 -9.07 18.40 3.05
C THR A 32 -9.42 17.79 1.69
N VAL A 33 -8.71 16.73 1.31
CA VAL A 33 -8.96 16.03 0.04
C VAL A 33 -10.42 15.55 -0.10
N PRO A 34 -11.06 14.92 0.92
CA PRO A 34 -12.45 14.50 0.80
C PRO A 34 -13.42 15.66 0.56
N PHE A 35 -13.18 16.82 1.21
CA PHE A 35 -13.99 18.01 1.02
C PHE A 35 -13.87 18.57 -0.40
N ILE A 36 -12.64 18.68 -0.92
CA ILE A 36 -12.39 19.15 -2.27
C ILE A 36 -13.05 18.24 -3.30
N ALA A 37 -12.81 16.92 -3.19
CA ALA A 37 -13.35 15.92 -4.12
C ALA A 37 -14.87 15.95 -4.21
N ARG A 38 -15.55 16.18 -3.08
CA ARG A 38 -17.00 16.11 -3.02
C ARG A 38 -17.71 17.44 -3.22
N TYR A 39 -17.19 18.53 -2.66
CA TYR A 39 -17.91 19.81 -2.58
C TYR A 39 -17.25 20.96 -3.34
N ARG A 40 -16.16 20.72 -4.08
CA ARG A 40 -15.46 21.74 -4.89
C ARG A 40 -15.21 21.27 -6.34
N LYS A 41 -16.11 20.42 -6.86
CA LYS A 41 -16.00 19.82 -8.21
C LYS A 41 -15.99 20.87 -9.32
N GLU A 42 -16.78 21.94 -9.23
CA GLU A 42 -16.79 23.00 -10.22
C GLU A 42 -15.43 23.70 -10.30
N VAL A 43 -14.86 24.02 -9.14
CA VAL A 43 -13.59 24.74 -9.03
C VAL A 43 -12.43 23.89 -9.56
N THR A 44 -12.44 22.59 -9.26
CA THR A 44 -11.38 21.64 -9.66
C THR A 44 -11.64 20.98 -11.02
N GLY A 45 -12.80 21.27 -11.65
CA GLY A 45 -13.19 20.62 -12.90
C GLY A 45 -13.38 19.11 -12.76
N GLY A 46 -13.81 18.64 -11.58
CA GLY A 46 -14.20 17.25 -11.32
C GLY A 46 -13.05 16.30 -10.97
N LEU A 47 -11.94 16.79 -10.40
CA LEU A 47 -10.88 15.91 -9.87
C LEU A 47 -11.45 15.02 -8.77
N ASP A 48 -11.20 13.71 -8.87
CA ASP A 48 -11.61 12.73 -7.88
C ASP A 48 -10.62 12.64 -6.69
N ASP A 49 -10.99 11.87 -5.67
CA ASP A 49 -10.19 11.66 -4.45
C ASP A 49 -8.82 11.06 -4.77
N THR A 50 -8.75 10.08 -5.67
CA THR A 50 -7.50 9.43 -6.09
C THR A 50 -6.56 10.42 -6.79
N GLN A 51 -7.10 11.22 -7.72
CA GLN A 51 -6.33 12.27 -8.40
C GLN A 51 -5.82 13.33 -7.42
N LEU A 52 -6.66 13.74 -6.47
CA LEU A 52 -6.29 14.72 -5.44
C LEU A 52 -5.25 14.19 -4.45
N ARG A 53 -5.31 12.93 -4.04
CA ARG A 53 -4.27 12.28 -3.21
C ARG A 53 -2.93 12.17 -3.95
N ASN A 54 -2.98 11.80 -5.22
CA ASN A 54 -1.79 11.76 -6.07
C ASN A 54 -1.20 13.16 -6.26
N LEU A 55 -2.04 14.17 -6.49
CA LEU A 55 -1.63 15.58 -6.56
C LEU A 55 -0.97 16.02 -5.25
N GLU A 56 -1.60 15.78 -4.10
CA GLU A 56 -1.07 16.15 -2.78
C GLU A 56 0.32 15.55 -2.53
N SER A 57 0.48 14.27 -2.80
CA SER A 57 1.75 13.55 -2.66
C SER A 57 2.81 14.11 -3.62
N ARG A 58 2.45 14.29 -4.89
CA ARG A 58 3.38 14.76 -5.92
C ARG A 58 3.78 16.22 -5.72
N LEU A 59 2.86 17.06 -5.29
CA LEU A 59 3.10 18.44 -4.94
C LEU A 59 4.12 18.55 -3.80
N GLY A 60 3.97 17.76 -2.76
CA GLY A 60 4.93 17.67 -1.66
C GLY A 60 6.33 17.34 -2.15
N TYR A 61 6.47 16.27 -2.95
CA TYR A 61 7.76 15.87 -3.53
C TYR A 61 8.40 16.96 -4.40
N LEU A 62 7.62 17.61 -5.28
CA LEU A 62 8.16 18.62 -6.18
C LEU A 62 8.54 19.93 -5.45
N ARG A 63 7.83 20.29 -4.39
CA ARG A 63 8.22 21.40 -3.50
C ARG A 63 9.53 21.09 -2.77
N GLU A 64 9.69 19.91 -2.20
CA GLU A 64 10.95 19.48 -1.58
C GLU A 64 12.11 19.46 -2.59
N LEU A 65 11.84 19.01 -3.83
CA LEU A 65 12.84 19.03 -4.91
C LEU A 65 13.25 20.46 -5.26
N ASP A 66 12.30 21.40 -5.31
CA ASP A 66 12.59 22.82 -5.60
C ASP A 66 13.36 23.49 -4.44
N ASP A 67 12.98 23.24 -3.20
CA ASP A 67 13.73 23.72 -2.03
C ASP A 67 15.17 23.19 -2.07
N ARG A 68 15.35 21.92 -2.38
CA ARG A 68 16.69 21.33 -2.53
C ARG A 68 17.47 21.97 -3.66
N ARG A 69 16.83 22.28 -4.79
CA ARG A 69 17.42 22.98 -5.94
C ARG A 69 17.94 24.35 -5.54
N GLN A 70 17.18 25.13 -4.77
CA GLN A 70 17.58 26.45 -4.28
C GLN A 70 18.83 26.36 -3.38
N VAL A 71 18.85 25.37 -2.47
CA VAL A 71 20.01 25.12 -1.59
C VAL A 71 21.26 24.81 -2.40
N ILE A 72 21.14 23.98 -3.43
CA ILE A 72 22.28 23.61 -4.30
C ILE A 72 22.76 24.81 -5.12
N LEU A 73 21.86 25.56 -5.77
CA LEU A 73 22.22 26.77 -6.50
C LEU A 73 22.95 27.78 -5.62
N LYS A 74 22.45 28.02 -4.42
CA LYS A 74 23.11 28.89 -3.44
C LYS A 74 24.49 28.42 -3.10
N SER A 75 24.66 27.13 -2.79
CA SER A 75 25.97 26.53 -2.42
C SER A 75 27.00 26.66 -3.54
N ILE A 76 26.62 26.42 -4.81
CA ILE A 76 27.52 26.52 -5.96
C ILE A 76 27.86 27.98 -6.26
N THR A 77 26.88 28.89 -6.10
CA THR A 77 27.08 30.35 -6.26
C THR A 77 28.09 30.87 -5.24
N GLU A 78 27.97 30.48 -3.96
CA GLU A 78 28.89 30.87 -2.88
C GLU A 78 30.31 30.38 -3.14
N GLN A 79 30.49 29.25 -3.85
CA GLN A 79 31.78 28.75 -4.30
C GLN A 79 32.33 29.49 -5.53
N GLY A 80 31.58 30.39 -6.17
CA GLY A 80 31.96 31.09 -7.40
C GLY A 80 32.05 30.17 -8.63
N LYS A 81 31.41 28.99 -8.60
CA LYS A 81 31.55 27.96 -9.65
C LYS A 81 30.27 27.81 -10.52
N LEU A 82 29.23 28.60 -10.27
CA LEU A 82 27.99 28.51 -11.04
C LEU A 82 28.17 29.10 -12.44
N THR A 83 28.04 28.27 -13.45
CA THR A 83 28.03 28.69 -14.87
C THR A 83 26.60 28.77 -15.38
N PRO A 84 26.29 29.58 -16.43
CA PRO A 84 24.94 29.61 -17.01
C PRO A 84 24.43 28.26 -17.52
N ALA A 85 25.30 27.42 -18.05
CA ALA A 85 24.96 26.09 -18.51
C ALA A 85 24.56 25.16 -17.33
N LEU A 86 25.36 25.14 -16.27
CA LEU A 86 25.08 24.37 -15.06
C LEU A 86 23.78 24.84 -14.37
N GLU A 87 23.58 26.15 -14.31
CA GLU A 87 22.34 26.72 -13.76
C GLU A 87 21.12 26.25 -14.53
N ALA A 88 21.18 26.22 -15.87
CA ALA A 88 20.10 25.71 -16.71
C ALA A 88 19.84 24.22 -16.48
N GLU A 89 20.90 23.39 -16.38
CA GLU A 89 20.76 21.96 -16.09
C GLU A 89 20.14 21.71 -14.70
N ILE A 90 20.59 22.42 -13.67
CA ILE A 90 20.04 22.31 -12.31
C ILE A 90 18.58 22.75 -12.30
N LYS A 91 18.20 23.82 -13.00
CA LYS A 91 16.80 24.30 -13.09
C LYS A 91 15.89 23.31 -13.81
N THR A 92 16.39 22.56 -14.77
CA THR A 92 15.63 21.58 -15.56
C THR A 92 15.67 20.15 -15.00
N ALA A 93 16.47 19.89 -13.97
CA ALA A 93 16.56 18.56 -13.34
C ALA A 93 15.16 18.14 -12.81
N ASP A 94 14.65 17.00 -13.27
CA ASP A 94 13.31 16.46 -13.03
C ASP A 94 13.22 15.53 -11.81
N SER A 95 14.38 15.15 -11.30
CA SER A 95 14.49 14.18 -10.20
C SER A 95 15.57 14.59 -9.19
N LYS A 96 15.39 14.15 -7.95
CA LYS A 96 16.38 14.35 -6.88
C LYS A 96 17.71 13.71 -7.23
N THR A 97 17.70 12.53 -7.85
CA THR A 97 18.91 11.83 -8.31
C THR A 97 19.70 12.68 -9.30
N ARG A 98 19.06 13.18 -10.37
CA ARG A 98 19.71 14.03 -11.35
C ARG A 98 20.26 15.30 -10.71
N LEU A 99 19.52 15.90 -9.80
CA LEU A 99 19.92 17.10 -9.08
C LEU A 99 21.17 16.86 -8.19
N GLU A 100 21.19 15.75 -7.46
CA GLU A 100 22.35 15.37 -6.64
C GLU A 100 23.57 15.02 -7.50
N ASP A 101 23.40 14.35 -8.64
CA ASP A 101 24.50 14.08 -9.59
C ASP A 101 25.17 15.36 -10.07
N LEU A 102 24.38 16.37 -10.46
CA LEU A 102 24.89 17.68 -10.87
C LEU A 102 25.61 18.41 -9.73
N TYR A 103 25.26 18.12 -8.49
CA TYR A 103 25.87 18.72 -7.31
C TYR A 103 27.13 17.98 -6.85
N LEU A 104 27.36 16.71 -7.23
CA LEU A 104 28.48 15.87 -6.76
C LEU A 104 29.86 16.57 -6.86
N PRO A 105 30.24 17.25 -7.95
CA PRO A 105 31.53 17.92 -8.07
C PRO A 105 31.70 19.10 -7.11
N TYR A 106 30.60 19.69 -6.64
CA TYR A 106 30.56 20.91 -5.83
C TYR A 106 30.28 20.63 -4.35
N LYS A 107 29.87 19.39 -4.03
CA LYS A 107 29.54 19.00 -2.67
C LYS A 107 30.77 19.05 -1.77
N PRO A 108 30.73 19.74 -0.61
CA PRO A 108 31.84 19.75 0.32
C PRO A 108 32.23 18.33 0.73
N LYS A 109 33.51 17.98 0.54
CA LYS A 109 34.06 16.64 0.79
C LYS A 109 35.26 16.73 1.74
N ARG A 110 35.57 15.61 2.40
CA ARG A 110 36.88 15.45 3.02
C ARG A 110 37.95 15.42 1.93
N ARG A 111 39.16 15.90 2.24
CA ARG A 111 40.29 15.90 1.34
C ARG A 111 40.53 14.49 0.79
N THR A 112 40.34 14.31 -0.51
CA THR A 112 40.43 13.02 -1.21
C THR A 112 41.83 12.81 -1.77
N LYS A 113 42.14 11.57 -2.22
CA LYS A 113 43.44 11.29 -2.90
C LYS A 113 43.60 12.08 -4.19
N GLY A 114 42.50 12.25 -4.96
CA GLY A 114 42.53 13.08 -6.17
C GLY A 114 42.76 14.54 -5.83
N GLN A 115 42.10 15.08 -4.80
CA GLN A 115 42.34 16.46 -4.35
C GLN A 115 43.76 16.71 -3.90
N ILE A 116 44.35 15.77 -3.16
CA ILE A 116 45.79 15.84 -2.75
C ILE A 116 46.72 15.86 -3.99
N ALA A 117 46.42 15.05 -4.99
CA ALA A 117 47.20 15.00 -6.22
C ALA A 117 47.02 16.28 -7.06
N ILE A 118 45.85 16.90 -7.10
CA ILE A 118 45.61 18.20 -7.75
C ILE A 118 46.43 19.29 -7.05
N GLU A 119 46.38 19.34 -5.72
CA GLU A 119 47.16 20.30 -4.92
C GLU A 119 48.68 20.14 -5.11
N ALA A 120 49.11 18.91 -5.38
CA ALA A 120 50.50 18.61 -5.71
C ALA A 120 50.93 18.93 -7.17
N GLY A 121 49.96 19.41 -8.00
CA GLY A 121 50.24 19.80 -9.39
C GLY A 121 50.23 18.64 -10.38
N ILE A 122 49.66 17.48 -10.08
CA ILE A 122 49.64 16.27 -10.93
C ILE A 122 48.55 16.30 -11.99
N GLU A 123 47.55 17.19 -11.90
CA GLU A 123 46.43 17.25 -12.85
C GLU A 123 46.83 17.35 -14.32
N PRO A 124 47.86 18.17 -14.72
CA PRO A 124 48.29 18.22 -16.11
C PRO A 124 48.82 16.89 -16.66
N LEU A 125 49.45 16.04 -15.81
CA LEU A 125 49.88 14.69 -16.19
C LEU A 125 48.66 13.79 -16.45
N ALA A 126 47.65 13.86 -15.62
CA ALA A 126 46.39 13.09 -15.81
C ALA A 126 45.77 13.43 -17.16
N ASP A 127 45.68 14.72 -17.50
CA ASP A 127 45.13 15.20 -18.77
C ASP A 127 45.99 14.82 -19.96
N LEU A 128 47.32 14.89 -19.82
CA LEU A 128 48.29 14.50 -20.85
C LEU A 128 48.16 13.02 -21.22
N LEU A 129 48.22 12.13 -20.23
CA LEU A 129 48.12 10.68 -20.45
C LEU A 129 46.77 10.25 -20.93
N TRP A 130 45.71 11.00 -20.57
CA TRP A 130 44.34 10.74 -21.05
C TRP A 130 44.16 11.14 -22.49
N SER A 131 44.60 12.30 -22.90
CA SER A 131 44.40 12.87 -24.25
C SER A 131 45.44 12.40 -25.28
N GLN A 132 46.66 12.08 -24.86
CA GLN A 132 47.80 11.74 -25.74
C GLN A 132 48.37 10.35 -25.37
N PRO A 133 47.80 9.25 -25.91
CA PRO A 133 48.17 7.89 -25.53
C PRO A 133 49.56 7.45 -25.96
N ASP A 134 50.22 8.18 -26.84
CA ASP A 134 51.56 7.90 -27.33
C ASP A 134 52.67 8.23 -26.29
N ASN A 135 52.33 8.94 -25.21
CA ASN A 135 53.25 9.22 -24.13
C ASN A 135 53.46 7.98 -23.25
N THR A 136 54.71 7.67 -22.92
CA THR A 136 55.01 6.62 -21.94
C THR A 136 54.71 7.13 -20.53
N PRO A 137 53.82 6.47 -19.77
CA PRO A 137 53.37 6.97 -18.47
C PRO A 137 54.50 7.23 -17.48
N GLU A 138 55.47 6.31 -17.38
CA GLU A 138 56.58 6.39 -16.43
C GLU A 138 57.47 7.58 -16.75
N GLN A 139 57.82 7.80 -18.04
CA GLN A 139 58.64 8.92 -18.48
C GLN A 139 57.95 10.27 -18.27
N ALA A 140 56.65 10.33 -18.57
CA ALA A 140 55.84 11.53 -18.34
C ALA A 140 55.74 11.87 -16.86
N ALA A 141 55.66 10.86 -15.98
CA ALA A 141 55.53 11.04 -14.54
C ALA A 141 56.78 11.59 -13.85
N GLU A 142 57.98 11.37 -14.43
CA GLU A 142 59.24 11.87 -13.87
C GLU A 142 59.27 13.40 -13.69
N GLN A 143 58.55 14.14 -14.51
CA GLN A 143 58.46 15.60 -14.45
C GLN A 143 57.56 16.12 -13.33
N PHE A 144 56.79 15.26 -12.69
CA PHE A 144 55.78 15.59 -11.67
C PHE A 144 56.15 15.04 -10.28
N LEU A 145 57.39 14.59 -10.07
CA LEU A 145 57.87 14.14 -8.76
C LEU A 145 57.81 15.28 -7.74
N ASN A 146 57.16 15.02 -6.61
CA ASN A 146 57.02 15.98 -5.52
C ASN A 146 57.10 15.24 -4.17
N PRO A 147 58.34 14.93 -3.69
CA PRO A 147 58.53 14.19 -2.45
C PRO A 147 57.95 14.89 -1.22
N GLU A 148 57.96 16.23 -1.20
CA GLU A 148 57.46 17.01 -0.06
C GLU A 148 55.94 16.85 0.14
N GLN A 149 55.21 16.57 -0.93
CA GLN A 149 53.78 16.32 -0.90
C GLN A 149 53.41 14.84 -0.99
N GLY A 150 54.38 13.93 -0.84
CA GLY A 150 54.12 12.47 -0.80
C GLY A 150 54.19 11.77 -2.16
N PHE A 151 54.65 12.45 -3.22
CA PHE A 151 54.81 11.90 -4.58
C PHE A 151 56.32 11.73 -4.91
N ALA A 152 56.97 10.85 -4.15
CA ALA A 152 58.42 10.68 -4.22
C ALA A 152 58.89 9.80 -5.38
N ASP A 153 58.01 9.01 -5.98
CA ASP A 153 58.33 8.12 -7.11
C ASP A 153 57.26 8.18 -8.21
N THR A 154 57.59 7.70 -9.39
CA THR A 154 56.73 7.70 -10.57
C THR A 154 55.44 6.93 -10.35
N LYS A 155 55.48 5.88 -9.52
CA LYS A 155 54.29 5.09 -9.18
C LYS A 155 53.31 5.92 -8.36
N ALA A 156 53.77 6.63 -7.33
CA ALA A 156 52.95 7.51 -6.53
C ALA A 156 52.30 8.62 -7.38
N VAL A 157 53.05 9.20 -8.30
CA VAL A 157 52.59 10.21 -9.25
C VAL A 157 51.51 9.66 -10.18
N LEU A 158 51.71 8.47 -10.78
CA LEU A 158 50.73 7.81 -11.64
C LEU A 158 49.48 7.38 -10.87
N ASP A 159 49.64 6.95 -9.61
CA ASP A 159 48.49 6.65 -8.73
C ASP A 159 47.69 7.91 -8.39
N GLY A 160 48.38 9.06 -8.22
CA GLY A 160 47.75 10.38 -8.05
C GLY A 160 46.97 10.80 -9.29
N ALA A 161 47.58 10.73 -10.48
CA ALA A 161 46.93 11.03 -11.75
C ALA A 161 45.72 10.15 -12.00
N ARG A 162 45.81 8.85 -11.67
CA ARG A 162 44.67 7.92 -11.74
C ARG A 162 43.56 8.31 -10.76
N ALA A 163 43.88 8.68 -9.52
CA ALA A 163 42.90 9.10 -8.54
C ALA A 163 42.11 10.33 -9.00
N ILE A 164 42.78 11.30 -9.66
CA ILE A 164 42.10 12.48 -10.25
C ILE A 164 41.06 12.06 -11.29
N LEU A 165 41.45 11.23 -12.26
CA LEU A 165 40.54 10.79 -13.33
C LEU A 165 39.38 9.93 -12.78
N MET A 166 39.67 9.02 -11.84
CA MET A 166 38.61 8.21 -11.20
C MET A 166 37.58 9.07 -10.49
N GLU A 167 37.96 10.15 -9.83
CA GLU A 167 37.05 11.08 -9.18
C GLU A 167 36.28 11.88 -10.21
N ARG A 168 36.93 12.39 -11.25
CA ARG A 168 36.27 13.11 -12.36
C ARG A 168 35.20 12.26 -13.02
N PHE A 169 35.47 10.96 -13.28
CA PHE A 169 34.49 10.05 -13.89
C PHE A 169 33.32 9.72 -12.95
N ALA A 170 33.59 9.53 -11.67
CA ALA A 170 32.59 9.25 -10.68
C ALA A 170 31.68 10.45 -10.34
N GLU A 171 32.03 11.65 -10.81
CA GLU A 171 31.31 12.90 -10.60
C GLU A 171 30.69 13.45 -11.90
N ASP A 172 30.85 12.75 -13.02
CA ASP A 172 30.22 13.12 -14.30
C ASP A 172 28.77 12.67 -14.33
N ALA A 173 27.86 13.63 -14.11
CA ALA A 173 26.41 13.38 -14.06
C ALA A 173 25.85 12.76 -15.35
N THR A 174 26.48 13.03 -16.51
CA THR A 174 26.05 12.47 -17.81
C THR A 174 26.50 11.03 -17.97
N LEU A 175 27.71 10.70 -17.52
CA LEU A 175 28.21 9.34 -17.48
C LEU A 175 27.39 8.49 -16.50
N LEU A 176 27.14 9.01 -15.29
CA LEU A 176 26.34 8.32 -14.27
C LEU A 176 24.94 8.00 -14.78
N ASP A 177 24.29 8.91 -15.49
CA ASP A 177 22.98 8.69 -16.07
C ASP A 177 22.99 7.58 -17.15
N LYS A 178 24.01 7.53 -18.03
CA LYS A 178 24.18 6.45 -19.01
C LYS A 178 24.34 5.08 -18.33
N ILE A 179 25.20 4.99 -17.32
CA ILE A 179 25.44 3.76 -16.57
C ILE A 179 24.18 3.34 -15.81
N ARG A 180 23.49 4.28 -15.15
CA ARG A 180 22.25 4.02 -14.42
C ARG A 180 21.16 3.40 -15.33
N ARG A 181 20.98 3.96 -16.54
CA ARG A 181 20.03 3.39 -17.51
C ARG A 181 20.39 1.99 -17.92
N GLN A 182 21.68 1.72 -18.16
CA GLN A 182 22.15 0.39 -18.50
C GLN A 182 21.87 -0.61 -17.38
N LEU A 183 22.22 -0.28 -16.14
CA LEU A 183 22.04 -1.14 -14.98
C LEU A 183 20.56 -1.37 -14.65
N ASN A 184 19.72 -0.33 -14.71
CA ASN A 184 18.27 -0.49 -14.54
C ASN A 184 17.64 -1.42 -15.57
N GLY A 185 18.22 -1.49 -16.77
CA GLY A 185 17.71 -2.34 -17.84
C GLY A 185 18.14 -3.80 -17.77
N GLN A 186 19.35 -4.06 -17.25
CA GLN A 186 20.00 -5.36 -17.39
C GLN A 186 20.56 -5.97 -16.10
N ALA A 187 20.84 -5.17 -15.07
CA ALA A 187 21.46 -5.68 -13.86
C ALA A 187 20.49 -6.56 -13.05
N GLU A 188 21.06 -7.52 -12.34
CA GLU A 188 20.37 -8.42 -11.44
C GLU A 188 20.76 -8.18 -9.98
N LEU A 189 19.78 -8.32 -9.09
CA LEU A 189 20.02 -8.46 -7.67
C LEU A 189 20.42 -9.91 -7.39
N THR A 190 21.59 -10.09 -6.82
CA THR A 190 22.08 -11.41 -6.40
C THR A 190 22.05 -11.52 -4.89
N SER A 191 21.74 -12.72 -4.40
CA SER A 191 21.74 -13.05 -2.98
C SER A 191 22.55 -14.33 -2.74
N ARG A 192 23.36 -14.30 -1.70
CA ARG A 192 24.10 -15.46 -1.21
C ARG A 192 23.96 -15.59 0.29
N LEU A 193 23.99 -16.82 0.77
CA LEU A 193 24.02 -17.08 2.20
C LEU A 193 25.33 -16.55 2.81
N VAL A 194 25.26 -15.99 4.00
CA VAL A 194 26.43 -15.69 4.83
C VAL A 194 26.99 -16.99 5.38
N ASP A 195 28.28 -17.22 5.24
CA ASP A 195 28.95 -18.46 5.65
C ASP A 195 28.61 -18.87 7.10
N GLY A 196 28.26 -20.14 7.30
CA GLY A 196 27.92 -20.70 8.58
C GLY A 196 26.55 -20.33 9.15
N LYS A 197 25.67 -19.75 8.32
CA LYS A 197 24.31 -19.33 8.73
C LYS A 197 23.16 -20.18 8.17
N GLU A 198 23.45 -21.36 7.63
CA GLU A 198 22.49 -22.23 6.96
C GLU A 198 21.32 -22.61 7.88
N HIS A 199 21.62 -22.97 9.12
CA HIS A 199 20.63 -23.44 10.07
C HIS A 199 19.75 -22.29 10.61
N ASP A 200 20.39 -21.20 11.04
CA ASP A 200 19.71 -20.03 11.63
C ASP A 200 18.92 -19.26 10.57
N GLY A 201 19.44 -19.23 9.33
CA GLY A 201 18.84 -18.56 8.17
C GLY A 201 17.80 -19.42 7.43
N ALA A 202 17.40 -20.59 7.91
CA ALA A 202 16.55 -21.56 7.20
C ALA A 202 15.25 -20.94 6.62
N LYS A 203 14.70 -19.90 7.25
CA LYS A 203 13.52 -19.18 6.75
C LYS A 203 13.76 -18.44 5.43
N PHE A 204 15.04 -18.19 5.07
CA PHE A 204 15.46 -17.55 3.82
C PHE A 204 16.06 -18.54 2.82
N LYS A 205 15.85 -19.85 2.99
CA LYS A 205 16.47 -20.90 2.18
C LYS A 205 16.30 -20.70 0.68
N ASP A 206 15.14 -20.20 0.25
CA ASP A 206 14.84 -19.93 -1.17
C ASP A 206 15.71 -18.80 -1.76
N TYR A 207 16.43 -18.06 -0.93
CA TYR A 207 17.29 -16.92 -1.30
C TYR A 207 18.78 -17.15 -1.01
N PHE A 208 19.20 -18.37 -0.66
CA PHE A 208 20.60 -18.68 -0.36
C PHE A 208 21.51 -18.57 -1.58
N GLU A 209 20.99 -18.95 -2.76
CA GLU A 209 21.59 -18.73 -4.06
C GLU A 209 20.47 -18.22 -4.98
N TYR A 210 20.39 -16.92 -5.14
CA TYR A 210 19.26 -16.30 -5.83
C TYR A 210 19.71 -15.12 -6.67
N ASN A 211 19.15 -14.98 -7.87
CA ASN A 211 19.33 -13.83 -8.74
C ASN A 211 18.02 -13.49 -9.47
N GLU A 212 17.73 -12.21 -9.60
CA GLU A 212 16.55 -11.71 -10.30
C GLU A 212 16.80 -10.31 -10.87
N PRO A 213 16.32 -10.01 -12.11
CA PRO A 213 16.48 -8.71 -12.72
C PRO A 213 15.85 -7.59 -11.87
N LEU A 214 16.59 -6.50 -11.64
CA LEU A 214 16.11 -5.34 -10.87
C LEU A 214 14.79 -4.77 -11.39
N LYS A 215 14.62 -4.80 -12.72
CA LYS A 215 13.45 -4.23 -13.39
C LYS A 215 12.15 -4.93 -13.01
N THR A 216 12.19 -6.25 -12.79
CA THR A 216 11.00 -7.11 -12.66
C THR A 216 10.81 -7.72 -11.28
N ILE A 217 11.77 -7.57 -10.38
CA ILE A 217 11.66 -8.13 -9.03
C ILE A 217 10.42 -7.58 -8.29
N PRO A 218 9.52 -8.46 -7.80
CA PRO A 218 8.34 -8.06 -7.05
C PRO A 218 8.69 -7.49 -5.67
N SER A 219 7.88 -6.54 -5.18
CA SER A 219 8.09 -5.87 -3.90
C SER A 219 8.28 -6.82 -2.73
N HIS A 220 7.46 -7.86 -2.60
CA HIS A 220 7.54 -8.82 -1.50
C HIS A 220 8.84 -9.63 -1.49
N ARG A 221 9.41 -9.97 -2.67
CA ARG A 221 10.69 -10.66 -2.77
C ARG A 221 11.86 -9.74 -2.44
N ALA A 222 11.84 -8.51 -2.98
CA ALA A 222 12.83 -7.50 -2.65
C ALA A 222 12.89 -7.25 -1.13
N LEU A 223 11.73 -7.08 -0.48
CA LEU A 223 11.66 -6.90 0.99
C LEU A 223 12.13 -8.13 1.77
N ALA A 224 11.85 -9.35 1.29
CA ALA A 224 12.36 -10.58 1.91
C ALA A 224 13.90 -10.63 1.85
N LEU A 225 14.49 -10.28 0.71
CA LEU A 225 15.94 -10.20 0.53
C LEU A 225 16.57 -9.14 1.43
N PHE A 226 16.01 -7.93 1.47
CA PHE A 226 16.49 -6.87 2.36
C PHE A 226 16.36 -7.24 3.84
N ARG A 227 15.29 -7.90 4.24
CA ARG A 227 15.14 -8.44 5.61
C ARG A 227 16.21 -9.46 5.92
N GLY A 228 16.46 -10.42 5.01
CA GLY A 228 17.50 -11.44 5.19
C GLY A 228 18.90 -10.82 5.33
N ARG A 229 19.20 -9.76 4.60
CA ARG A 229 20.42 -8.96 4.74
C ARG A 229 20.48 -8.24 6.10
N ASN A 230 19.40 -7.58 6.49
CA ASN A 230 19.35 -6.82 7.75
C ASN A 230 19.46 -7.71 8.98
N GLU A 231 18.93 -8.96 8.90
CA GLU A 231 19.06 -9.96 9.94
C GLU A 231 20.42 -10.70 9.91
N GLY A 232 21.31 -10.39 8.93
CA GLY A 232 22.66 -10.93 8.83
C GLY A 232 22.73 -12.36 8.28
N PHE A 233 21.73 -12.83 7.57
CA PHE A 233 21.69 -14.16 6.94
C PHE A 233 22.05 -14.13 5.46
N LEU A 234 21.73 -13.06 4.76
CA LEU A 234 21.95 -12.91 3.32
C LEU A 234 22.94 -11.79 3.02
N GLN A 235 23.77 -12.02 2.03
CA GLN A 235 24.66 -11.02 1.42
C GLN A 235 24.10 -10.67 0.04
N LEU A 236 23.75 -9.40 -0.16
CA LEU A 236 23.18 -8.91 -1.42
C LEU A 236 24.25 -8.14 -2.20
N ALA A 237 24.26 -8.33 -3.51
CA ALA A 237 25.13 -7.60 -4.42
C ALA A 237 24.42 -7.33 -5.76
N LEU A 238 24.89 -6.31 -6.46
CA LEU A 238 24.44 -5.99 -7.81
C LEU A 238 25.34 -6.71 -8.83
N ASN A 239 24.76 -7.60 -9.64
CA ASN A 239 25.43 -8.14 -10.81
C ASN A 239 25.15 -7.22 -12.02
N ALA A 240 26.18 -6.47 -12.43
CA ALA A 240 26.06 -5.51 -13.53
C ALA A 240 26.04 -6.19 -14.92
N ASP A 241 26.57 -7.40 -15.02
CA ASP A 241 26.82 -8.10 -16.28
C ASP A 241 26.28 -9.55 -16.25
N PRO A 242 24.97 -9.77 -16.04
CA PRO A 242 24.40 -11.11 -15.83
C PRO A 242 24.52 -12.04 -17.06
N ASN A 243 24.65 -11.48 -18.26
CA ASN A 243 24.74 -12.23 -19.52
C ASN A 243 26.18 -12.38 -20.03
N GLN A 244 27.18 -12.07 -19.19
CA GLN A 244 28.57 -12.18 -19.59
C GLN A 244 29.05 -13.63 -19.48
N ASP A 245 29.71 -14.12 -20.55
CA ASP A 245 30.27 -15.47 -20.56
C ASP A 245 31.38 -15.62 -19.49
N GLU A 246 31.45 -16.82 -18.88
CA GLU A 246 32.48 -17.15 -17.92
C GLU A 246 33.88 -17.04 -18.59
N GLY A 247 34.69 -16.14 -18.07
CA GLY A 247 36.07 -15.90 -18.56
C GLY A 247 36.28 -14.58 -19.27
N VAL A 248 35.25 -13.84 -19.61
CA VAL A 248 35.35 -12.47 -20.12
C VAL A 248 35.79 -11.54 -18.99
N ARG A 249 36.93 -10.85 -19.15
CA ARG A 249 37.44 -9.91 -18.18
C ARG A 249 36.97 -8.49 -18.51
N GLY A 250 36.33 -7.83 -17.53
CA GLY A 250 35.85 -6.45 -17.65
C GLY A 250 34.34 -6.38 -17.64
N SER A 251 33.78 -5.23 -17.39
CA SER A 251 32.32 -4.97 -17.39
C SER A 251 31.94 -4.23 -18.66
N TYR A 252 30.71 -4.44 -19.13
CA TYR A 252 30.13 -3.60 -20.19
C TYR A 252 30.12 -2.11 -19.80
N CYS A 253 29.99 -1.81 -18.51
CA CYS A 253 30.09 -0.45 -18.00
C CYS A 253 31.49 0.18 -18.23
N GLU A 254 32.55 -0.61 -18.27
CA GLU A 254 33.91 -0.11 -18.64
C GLU A 254 33.92 0.36 -20.10
N VAL A 255 33.18 -0.31 -20.99
CA VAL A 255 33.01 0.12 -22.40
C VAL A 255 32.22 1.42 -22.47
N ILE A 256 31.15 1.56 -21.69
CA ILE A 256 30.38 2.81 -21.63
C ILE A 256 31.25 3.99 -21.18
N ILE A 257 32.16 3.79 -20.20
CA ILE A 257 33.08 4.82 -19.74
C ILE A 257 34.04 5.19 -20.87
N ALA A 258 34.64 4.20 -21.53
CA ALA A 258 35.57 4.44 -22.65
C ALA A 258 34.88 5.22 -23.79
N ASP A 259 33.72 4.79 -24.20
CA ASP A 259 32.95 5.43 -25.28
C ASP A 259 32.49 6.85 -24.90
N HIS A 260 32.11 7.07 -23.64
CA HIS A 260 31.71 8.39 -23.16
C HIS A 260 32.78 9.45 -23.33
N TYR A 261 34.02 9.07 -23.09
CA TYR A 261 35.19 9.94 -23.25
C TYR A 261 35.89 9.79 -24.61
N GLY A 262 35.32 9.03 -25.56
CA GLY A 262 35.87 8.84 -26.89
C GLY A 262 37.22 8.09 -26.90
N VAL A 263 37.53 7.26 -25.88
CA VAL A 263 38.77 6.55 -25.74
C VAL A 263 38.74 5.23 -26.46
N LYS A 264 39.61 5.08 -27.47
CA LYS A 264 39.87 3.79 -28.13
C LYS A 264 41.13 3.18 -27.54
N LEU A 265 40.97 2.08 -26.81
CA LEU A 265 42.10 1.34 -26.25
C LEU A 265 42.71 0.45 -27.35
N GLY A 266 44.00 0.57 -27.55
CA GLY A 266 44.78 -0.20 -28.53
C GLY A 266 46.11 -0.67 -27.96
N THR A 267 47.22 -0.35 -28.66
CA THR A 267 48.56 -0.72 -28.29
C THR A 267 49.46 0.48 -28.01
N ALA A 268 48.89 1.67 -27.86
CA ALA A 268 49.64 2.87 -27.49
C ALA A 268 50.28 2.74 -26.08
N PRO A 269 51.41 3.37 -25.80
CA PRO A 269 52.13 3.24 -24.53
C PRO A 269 51.28 3.50 -23.29
N ALA A 270 50.38 4.50 -23.33
CA ALA A 270 49.49 4.82 -22.18
C ALA A 270 48.21 3.95 -22.10
N ASP A 271 47.91 3.13 -23.09
CA ASP A 271 46.62 2.41 -23.13
C ASP A 271 46.44 1.39 -22.00
N ALA A 272 47.53 0.73 -21.57
CA ALA A 272 47.47 -0.17 -20.42
C ALA A 272 47.11 0.59 -19.14
N TRP A 273 47.68 1.77 -18.92
CA TRP A 273 47.32 2.65 -17.78
C TRP A 273 45.91 3.22 -17.89
N ARG A 274 45.51 3.69 -19.08
CA ARG A 274 44.14 4.19 -19.35
C ARG A 274 43.07 3.12 -19.08
N LYS A 275 43.33 1.88 -19.53
CA LYS A 275 42.46 0.73 -19.23
C LYS A 275 42.35 0.48 -17.72
N GLN A 276 43.47 0.61 -17.01
CA GLN A 276 43.48 0.48 -15.55
C GLN A 276 42.70 1.61 -14.87
N VAL A 277 42.80 2.86 -15.35
CA VAL A 277 41.99 3.99 -14.86
C VAL A 277 40.48 3.70 -15.01
N ILE A 278 40.05 3.27 -16.20
CA ILE A 278 38.65 2.94 -16.48
C ILE A 278 38.14 1.82 -15.54
N SER A 279 38.92 0.72 -15.46
CA SER A 279 38.51 -0.43 -14.64
C SER A 279 38.46 -0.09 -13.15
N TRP A 280 39.36 0.72 -12.63
CA TRP A 280 39.33 1.14 -11.24
C TRP A 280 38.28 2.19 -10.96
N ALA A 281 38.02 3.13 -11.87
CA ALA A 281 36.93 4.07 -11.77
C ALA A 281 35.58 3.31 -11.65
N TRP A 282 35.38 2.32 -12.52
CA TRP A 282 34.22 1.46 -12.47
C TRP A 282 34.11 0.70 -11.14
N ARG A 283 35.09 -0.14 -10.82
CA ARG A 283 35.00 -1.10 -9.70
C ARG A 283 35.04 -0.45 -8.33
N ILE A 284 35.83 0.63 -8.16
CA ILE A 284 36.11 1.21 -6.84
C ILE A 284 35.18 2.39 -6.53
N LYS A 285 34.76 3.13 -7.55
CA LYS A 285 33.94 4.36 -7.36
C LYS A 285 32.53 4.21 -7.87
N ILE A 286 32.38 3.99 -9.18
CA ILE A 286 31.08 4.08 -9.85
C ILE A 286 30.16 2.91 -9.46
N LEU A 287 30.67 1.66 -9.46
CA LEU A 287 29.86 0.49 -9.08
C LEU A 287 29.34 0.60 -7.65
N MET A 288 30.16 1.00 -6.68
CA MET A 288 29.72 1.19 -5.30
C MET A 288 28.64 2.28 -5.17
N HIS A 289 28.79 3.36 -5.93
CA HIS A 289 27.80 4.43 -5.96
C HIS A 289 26.47 3.94 -6.56
N MET A 290 26.53 3.31 -7.73
CA MET A 290 25.36 2.76 -8.43
C MET A 290 24.66 1.66 -7.63
N GLU A 291 25.43 0.76 -7.01
CA GLU A 291 24.85 -0.30 -6.16
C GLU A 291 24.06 0.29 -4.99
N THR A 292 24.64 1.27 -4.29
CA THR A 292 23.96 1.95 -3.17
C THR A 292 22.70 2.66 -3.65
N GLU A 293 22.77 3.37 -4.75
CA GLU A 293 21.65 4.11 -5.33
C GLU A 293 20.52 3.17 -5.78
N LEU A 294 20.85 2.17 -6.60
CA LEU A 294 19.86 1.24 -7.17
C LEU A 294 19.23 0.34 -6.11
N MET A 295 19.99 -0.08 -5.10
CA MET A 295 19.46 -0.80 -3.96
C MET A 295 18.50 0.06 -3.13
N SER A 296 18.81 1.35 -2.93
CA SER A 296 17.90 2.29 -2.24
C SER A 296 16.63 2.52 -3.05
N ALA A 297 16.74 2.75 -4.35
CA ALA A 297 15.60 2.93 -5.23
C ALA A 297 14.69 1.68 -5.29
N LEU A 298 15.31 0.48 -5.38
CA LEU A 298 14.57 -0.77 -5.31
C LEU A 298 13.83 -0.94 -3.98
N ARG A 299 14.49 -0.60 -2.88
CA ARG A 299 13.91 -0.67 -1.55
C ARG A 299 12.71 0.29 -1.42
N GLU A 300 12.86 1.55 -1.82
CA GLU A 300 11.78 2.54 -1.80
C GLU A 300 10.57 2.08 -2.62
N LYS A 301 10.80 1.55 -3.84
CA LYS A 301 9.76 0.98 -4.68
C LYS A 301 9.06 -0.22 -4.01
N ALA A 302 9.84 -1.09 -3.36
CA ALA A 302 9.30 -2.27 -2.69
C ALA A 302 8.50 -1.91 -1.43
N GLU A 303 8.98 -0.93 -0.66
CA GLU A 303 8.26 -0.38 0.51
C GLU A 303 6.94 0.27 0.08
N ASP A 304 6.95 1.06 -0.99
CA ASP A 304 5.73 1.70 -1.53
C ASP A 304 4.69 0.65 -1.94
N GLY A 305 5.10 -0.40 -2.67
CA GLY A 305 4.22 -1.51 -3.04
C GLY A 305 3.64 -2.26 -1.84
N ALA A 306 4.42 -2.48 -0.77
CA ALA A 306 3.93 -3.12 0.44
C ALA A 306 2.96 -2.22 1.23
N MET A 307 3.24 -0.93 1.29
CA MET A 307 2.33 0.05 1.91
C MET A 307 1.00 0.16 1.15
N GLN A 308 1.03 0.05 -0.18
CA GLN A 308 -0.19 0.05 -1.00
C GLN A 308 -1.06 -1.17 -0.70
N VAL A 309 -0.47 -2.37 -0.64
CA VAL A 309 -1.21 -3.60 -0.26
C VAL A 309 -1.85 -3.46 1.12
N PHE A 310 -1.15 -2.86 2.08
CA PHE A 310 -1.72 -2.62 3.40
C PHE A 310 -2.90 -1.63 3.34
N ALA A 311 -2.75 -0.53 2.59
CA ALA A 311 -3.81 0.46 2.39
C ALA A 311 -5.07 -0.16 1.78
N ASP A 312 -4.91 -1.02 0.76
CA ASP A 312 -6.02 -1.71 0.12
C ASP A 312 -6.71 -2.68 1.08
N ASN A 313 -5.96 -3.51 1.79
CA ASN A 313 -6.52 -4.43 2.78
C ASN A 313 -7.22 -3.70 3.94
N LEU A 314 -6.68 -2.57 4.39
CA LEU A 314 -7.33 -1.74 5.40
C LEU A 314 -8.65 -1.16 4.89
N LYS A 315 -8.65 -0.64 3.65
CA LYS A 315 -9.87 -0.12 3.02
C LYS A 315 -10.95 -1.18 2.92
N ASP A 316 -10.60 -2.41 2.51
CA ASP A 316 -11.54 -3.53 2.42
C ASP A 316 -12.16 -3.87 3.79
N LEU A 317 -11.36 -3.87 4.85
CA LEU A 317 -11.86 -4.10 6.22
C LEU A 317 -12.80 -2.98 6.69
N LEU A 318 -12.42 -1.72 6.48
CA LEU A 318 -13.22 -0.56 6.89
C LEU A 318 -14.54 -0.47 6.12
N MET A 319 -14.53 -0.84 4.85
CA MET A 319 -15.69 -0.80 3.96
C MET A 319 -16.45 -2.13 3.90
N ALA A 320 -16.17 -3.07 4.80
CA ALA A 320 -16.91 -4.31 4.90
C ALA A 320 -18.39 -4.05 5.27
N ALA A 321 -19.27 -4.95 4.83
CA ALA A 321 -20.72 -4.84 5.02
C ALA A 321 -21.10 -4.79 6.51
N PRO A 322 -21.77 -3.73 7.00
CA PRO A 322 -22.27 -3.68 8.38
C PRO A 322 -23.51 -4.54 8.54
N ALA A 323 -23.59 -5.35 9.59
CA ALA A 323 -24.81 -6.08 9.93
C ALA A 323 -25.93 -5.16 10.45
N GLY A 324 -25.58 -3.92 10.80
CA GLY A 324 -26.52 -2.91 11.30
C GLY A 324 -26.91 -3.08 12.76
N PRO A 325 -27.90 -2.31 13.23
CA PRO A 325 -28.32 -2.26 14.63
C PRO A 325 -29.12 -3.51 15.04
N ARG A 326 -28.39 -4.56 15.46
CA ARG A 326 -28.96 -5.84 15.90
C ARG A 326 -28.32 -6.28 17.20
N VAL A 327 -29.14 -6.81 18.14
CA VAL A 327 -28.60 -7.39 19.37
C VAL A 327 -27.67 -8.54 19.02
N THR A 328 -26.40 -8.41 19.41
CA THR A 328 -25.34 -9.33 19.00
C THR A 328 -24.65 -9.96 20.21
N LEU A 329 -24.56 -11.29 20.21
CA LEU A 329 -23.73 -12.04 21.15
C LEU A 329 -22.37 -12.29 20.50
N ALA A 330 -21.31 -11.77 21.09
CA ALA A 330 -19.96 -11.92 20.57
C ALA A 330 -19.17 -12.94 21.37
N LEU A 331 -18.41 -13.77 20.65
CA LEU A 331 -17.51 -14.77 21.22
C LEU A 331 -16.07 -14.41 20.78
N ASP A 332 -15.21 -14.25 21.77
CA ASP A 332 -13.75 -14.21 21.58
C ASP A 332 -13.20 -15.61 21.98
N PRO A 333 -12.87 -16.46 20.99
CA PRO A 333 -12.52 -17.85 21.24
C PRO A 333 -11.22 -18.01 22.04
N GLY A 334 -11.17 -18.98 22.94
CA GLY A 334 -9.97 -19.27 23.71
C GLY A 334 -9.99 -20.67 24.32
N LEU A 335 -8.85 -21.39 24.21
CA LEU A 335 -8.72 -22.76 24.70
C LEU A 335 -8.49 -22.84 26.23
N ARG A 336 -7.41 -22.20 26.70
CA ARG A 336 -6.98 -22.30 28.11
C ARG A 336 -7.78 -21.38 29.03
N THR A 337 -7.95 -20.13 28.62
CA THR A 337 -8.59 -19.08 29.41
C THR A 337 -10.11 -19.06 29.24
N GLY A 338 -10.64 -19.96 28.41
CA GLY A 338 -12.05 -20.02 28.03
C GLY A 338 -12.43 -18.98 26.98
N SER A 339 -13.56 -19.18 26.29
CA SER A 339 -14.12 -18.23 25.33
C SER A 339 -14.87 -17.15 26.08
N LYS A 340 -14.56 -15.88 25.76
CA LYS A 340 -15.19 -14.70 26.36
C LYS A 340 -16.44 -14.35 25.59
N ILE A 341 -17.51 -14.04 26.31
CA ILE A 341 -18.79 -13.63 25.73
C ILE A 341 -19.08 -12.19 26.14
N ALA A 342 -19.56 -11.40 25.18
CA ALA A 342 -20.18 -10.13 25.41
C ALA A 342 -21.47 -10.05 24.63
N VAL A 343 -22.55 -9.54 25.23
CA VAL A 343 -23.80 -9.23 24.52
C VAL A 343 -23.91 -7.73 24.40
N VAL A 344 -24.07 -7.24 23.17
CA VAL A 344 -24.25 -5.81 22.87
C VAL A 344 -25.65 -5.58 22.29
N ASP A 345 -26.26 -4.45 22.65
CA ASP A 345 -27.56 -4.05 22.10
C ASP A 345 -27.43 -3.45 20.68
N GLU A 346 -28.51 -3.01 20.12
CA GLU A 346 -28.59 -2.40 18.78
C GLU A 346 -27.73 -1.13 18.63
N THR A 347 -27.33 -0.50 19.73
CA THR A 347 -26.47 0.70 19.74
C THR A 347 -25.01 0.40 20.04
N GLY A 348 -24.65 -0.89 20.21
CA GLY A 348 -23.33 -1.32 20.62
C GLY A 348 -23.04 -1.18 22.13
N LYS A 349 -24.07 -0.87 22.96
CA LYS A 349 -23.94 -0.82 24.41
C LYS A 349 -23.87 -2.23 25.00
N LEU A 350 -22.92 -2.46 25.89
CA LEU A 350 -22.76 -3.73 26.58
C LEU A 350 -23.95 -4.01 27.51
N LEU A 351 -24.58 -5.17 27.35
CA LEU A 351 -25.70 -5.66 28.17
C LEU A 351 -25.27 -6.71 29.18
N ASP A 352 -24.44 -7.67 28.76
CA ASP A 352 -24.07 -8.82 29.60
C ASP A 352 -22.72 -9.40 29.19
N THR A 353 -22.08 -10.13 30.11
CA THR A 353 -20.80 -10.80 29.85
C THR A 353 -20.77 -12.18 30.50
N ALA A 354 -20.01 -13.11 29.89
CA ALA A 354 -19.75 -14.43 30.48
C ALA A 354 -18.41 -14.99 29.99
N THR A 355 -17.93 -16.04 30.66
CA THR A 355 -16.82 -16.86 30.17
C THR A 355 -17.27 -18.32 30.17
N ILE A 356 -17.04 -19.00 29.04
CA ILE A 356 -17.41 -20.41 28.85
C ILE A 356 -16.17 -21.25 28.49
N TYR A 357 -16.23 -22.54 28.70
CA TYR A 357 -15.13 -23.47 28.49
C TYR A 357 -15.57 -24.69 27.65
N PRO A 358 -16.06 -24.50 26.41
CA PRO A 358 -16.58 -25.60 25.59
C PRO A 358 -15.49 -26.54 25.04
N HIS A 359 -14.23 -26.08 24.98
CA HIS A 359 -13.12 -26.75 24.32
C HIS A 359 -12.15 -27.43 25.27
N GLN A 360 -11.28 -28.30 24.73
CA GLN A 360 -10.14 -28.86 25.45
C GLN A 360 -9.25 -27.75 26.04
N PRO A 361 -8.68 -27.87 27.23
CA PRO A 361 -8.68 -29.06 28.09
C PRO A 361 -9.93 -29.20 28.99
N HIS A 362 -10.78 -28.18 29.09
CA HIS A 362 -11.89 -28.14 30.07
C HIS A 362 -13.12 -28.93 29.61
N ASN A 363 -13.46 -28.92 28.34
CA ASN A 363 -14.54 -29.64 27.67
C ASN A 363 -15.90 -29.59 28.38
N LYS A 364 -16.28 -28.40 28.92
CA LYS A 364 -17.54 -28.16 29.65
C LYS A 364 -18.68 -27.77 28.70
N ILE A 365 -18.98 -28.62 27.71
CA ILE A 365 -19.94 -28.32 26.63
C ILE A 365 -21.35 -28.06 27.20
N ALA A 366 -21.86 -28.91 28.11
CA ALA A 366 -23.23 -28.76 28.62
C ALA A 366 -23.44 -27.50 29.47
N GLU A 367 -22.43 -27.12 30.29
CA GLU A 367 -22.48 -25.88 31.07
C GLU A 367 -22.41 -24.65 30.13
N SER A 368 -21.51 -24.68 29.15
CA SER A 368 -21.35 -23.63 28.15
C SER A 368 -22.63 -23.43 27.33
N SER A 369 -23.28 -24.50 26.91
CA SER A 369 -24.55 -24.46 26.18
C SER A 369 -25.65 -23.80 27.00
N LYS A 370 -25.78 -24.12 28.30
CA LYS A 370 -26.77 -23.48 29.17
C LYS A 370 -26.56 -21.96 29.28
N VAL A 371 -25.31 -21.52 29.42
CA VAL A 371 -24.97 -20.09 29.52
C VAL A 371 -25.34 -19.36 28.22
N VAL A 372 -24.93 -19.89 27.07
CA VAL A 372 -25.21 -19.26 25.77
C VAL A 372 -26.70 -19.18 25.50
N LEU A 373 -27.47 -20.26 25.74
CA LEU A 373 -28.92 -20.29 25.59
C LEU A 373 -29.62 -19.29 26.52
N ALA A 374 -29.17 -19.19 27.76
CA ALA A 374 -29.74 -18.21 28.71
C ALA A 374 -29.53 -16.78 28.23
N LEU A 375 -28.34 -16.44 27.69
CA LEU A 375 -28.06 -15.12 27.15
C LEU A 375 -28.83 -14.82 25.87
N ILE A 376 -28.97 -15.80 24.95
CA ILE A 376 -29.76 -15.64 23.72
C ILE A 376 -31.22 -15.31 24.06
N ASN A 377 -31.81 -16.07 24.98
CA ASN A 377 -33.23 -15.89 25.35
C ASN A 377 -33.44 -14.61 26.18
N LYS A 378 -32.53 -14.28 27.11
CA LYS A 378 -32.61 -13.10 27.97
C LYS A 378 -32.59 -11.79 27.17
N HIS A 379 -31.76 -11.70 26.15
CA HIS A 379 -31.52 -10.48 25.40
C HIS A 379 -32.12 -10.50 24.00
N ASN A 380 -32.85 -11.51 23.60
CA ASN A 380 -33.39 -11.69 22.26
C ASN A 380 -32.32 -11.51 21.16
N VAL A 381 -31.21 -12.24 21.29
CA VAL A 381 -30.06 -12.14 20.39
C VAL A 381 -30.45 -12.45 18.95
N ASN A 382 -30.09 -11.58 18.03
CA ASN A 382 -30.34 -11.74 16.60
C ASN A 382 -29.17 -12.36 15.84
N LEU A 383 -27.92 -12.05 16.27
CA LEU A 383 -26.68 -12.46 15.62
C LEU A 383 -25.67 -12.98 16.66
N ILE A 384 -24.85 -13.91 16.23
CA ILE A 384 -23.68 -14.36 16.98
C ILE A 384 -22.42 -14.02 16.18
N ALA A 385 -21.52 -13.21 16.76
CA ALA A 385 -20.23 -12.87 16.19
C ALA A 385 -19.17 -13.78 16.80
N ILE A 386 -18.37 -14.45 15.98
CA ILE A 386 -17.27 -15.33 16.42
C ILE A 386 -15.96 -14.78 15.89
N GLY A 387 -15.03 -14.44 16.77
CA GLY A 387 -13.69 -14.02 16.37
C GLY A 387 -12.96 -15.10 15.59
N ASN A 388 -12.21 -14.74 14.55
CA ASN A 388 -11.54 -15.68 13.65
C ASN A 388 -10.15 -16.15 14.11
N GLY A 389 -9.81 -15.98 15.39
CA GLY A 389 -8.53 -16.39 15.96
C GLY A 389 -8.46 -17.87 16.36
N THR A 390 -7.63 -18.13 17.37
CA THR A 390 -7.41 -19.51 17.88
C THR A 390 -8.70 -20.09 18.43
N ALA A 391 -9.03 -21.34 18.08
CA ALA A 391 -10.26 -22.07 18.46
C ALA A 391 -11.55 -21.50 17.83
N SER A 392 -11.47 -20.66 16.82
CA SER A 392 -12.63 -20.10 16.15
C SER A 392 -13.52 -21.15 15.50
N ARG A 393 -12.94 -22.14 14.85
CA ARG A 393 -13.67 -23.22 14.17
C ARG A 393 -14.37 -24.16 15.15
N GLU A 394 -13.70 -24.52 16.23
CA GLU A 394 -14.27 -25.32 17.30
C GLU A 394 -15.44 -24.56 17.97
N THR A 395 -15.29 -23.23 18.10
CA THR A 395 -16.35 -22.38 18.65
C THR A 395 -17.52 -22.27 17.69
N ASP A 396 -17.27 -22.13 16.39
CA ASP A 396 -18.33 -22.10 15.37
C ASP A 396 -19.08 -23.42 15.30
N ALA A 397 -18.36 -24.56 15.29
CA ALA A 397 -18.98 -25.88 15.34
C ALA A 397 -19.82 -26.11 16.62
N PHE A 398 -19.35 -25.62 17.78
CA PHE A 398 -20.09 -25.64 19.04
C PHE A 398 -21.38 -24.82 18.93
N VAL A 399 -21.32 -23.59 18.41
CA VAL A 399 -22.45 -22.69 18.23
C VAL A 399 -23.44 -23.27 17.21
N ALA A 400 -22.98 -23.75 16.07
CA ALA A 400 -23.83 -24.33 15.03
C ALA A 400 -24.62 -25.53 15.57
N LYS A 401 -23.95 -26.43 16.32
CA LYS A 401 -24.62 -27.56 16.98
C LYS A 401 -25.65 -27.07 18.01
N LEU A 402 -25.30 -26.08 18.85
CA LEU A 402 -26.21 -25.51 19.85
C LEU A 402 -27.46 -24.96 19.20
N LEU A 403 -27.35 -24.18 18.14
CA LEU A 403 -28.48 -23.58 17.42
C LEU A 403 -29.35 -24.65 16.77
N LYS A 404 -28.77 -25.68 16.16
CA LYS A 404 -29.46 -26.80 15.54
C LYS A 404 -30.26 -27.63 16.58
N ASP A 405 -29.59 -28.02 17.67
CA ASP A 405 -30.19 -28.86 18.73
C ASP A 405 -31.37 -28.17 19.44
N ASN A 406 -31.38 -26.82 19.45
CA ASN A 406 -32.46 -26.03 20.07
C ASN A 406 -33.38 -25.34 19.07
N ASN A 407 -33.26 -25.65 17.77
CA ASN A 407 -34.10 -25.10 16.69
C ASN A 407 -34.16 -23.56 16.68
N LEU A 408 -33.02 -22.87 16.96
CA LEU A 408 -32.92 -21.41 17.00
C LEU A 408 -32.59 -20.84 15.63
N LYS A 409 -33.28 -19.77 15.24
CA LYS A 409 -33.07 -19.06 13.96
C LYS A 409 -32.06 -17.90 14.09
N VAL A 410 -31.05 -18.03 14.95
CA VAL A 410 -30.01 -17.05 15.12
C VAL A 410 -28.87 -17.40 14.15
N GLN A 411 -28.30 -16.39 13.46
CA GLN A 411 -27.19 -16.59 12.53
C GLN A 411 -25.85 -16.39 13.26
N SER A 412 -24.87 -17.28 13.02
CA SER A 412 -23.49 -17.10 13.43
C SER A 412 -22.64 -16.56 12.25
N VAL A 413 -21.71 -15.67 12.55
CA VAL A 413 -20.85 -15.02 11.57
C VAL A 413 -19.42 -14.93 12.11
N MET A 414 -18.46 -15.37 11.30
CA MET A 414 -17.05 -15.17 11.60
C MET A 414 -16.66 -13.71 11.40
N VAL A 415 -15.99 -13.12 12.37
CA VAL A 415 -15.57 -11.72 12.38
C VAL A 415 -14.07 -11.63 12.53
N SER A 416 -13.42 -10.80 11.73
CA SER A 416 -11.98 -10.53 11.87
C SER A 416 -11.69 -9.91 13.24
N GLU A 417 -10.82 -10.54 14.02
CA GLU A 417 -10.34 -10.01 15.30
C GLU A 417 -9.04 -9.19 15.17
N ALA A 418 -8.62 -8.86 13.94
CA ALA A 418 -7.41 -8.08 13.68
C ALA A 418 -7.37 -6.79 14.51
N GLY A 419 -6.34 -6.61 15.34
CA GLY A 419 -6.20 -5.47 16.24
C GLY A 419 -7.13 -5.44 17.46
N ALA A 420 -8.02 -6.43 17.68
CA ALA A 420 -8.92 -6.44 18.84
C ALA A 420 -8.17 -6.48 20.18
N SER A 421 -7.05 -7.19 20.24
CA SER A 421 -6.18 -7.23 21.42
C SER A 421 -5.50 -5.88 21.69
N VAL A 422 -5.16 -5.13 20.63
CA VAL A 422 -4.60 -3.77 20.77
C VAL A 422 -5.65 -2.81 21.31
N TYR A 423 -6.87 -2.86 20.76
CA TYR A 423 -7.99 -2.08 21.29
C TYR A 423 -8.25 -2.41 22.78
N SER A 424 -8.37 -3.69 23.12
CA SER A 424 -8.72 -4.12 24.49
C SER A 424 -7.72 -3.64 25.55
N ALA A 425 -6.44 -3.52 25.18
CA ALA A 425 -5.37 -3.02 26.04
C ALA A 425 -5.20 -1.48 25.99
N SER A 426 -5.91 -0.77 25.10
CA SER A 426 -5.78 0.68 24.94
C SER A 426 -6.38 1.48 26.10
N GLU A 427 -5.89 2.71 26.27
CA GLU A 427 -6.45 3.68 27.20
C GLU A 427 -7.92 4.00 26.86
N LEU A 428 -8.25 4.06 25.56
CA LEU A 428 -9.63 4.27 25.09
C LEU A 428 -10.57 3.19 25.62
N ALA A 429 -10.20 1.91 25.46
CA ALA A 429 -11.00 0.79 25.95
C ALA A 429 -11.06 0.72 27.49
N ALA A 430 -9.99 1.15 28.17
CA ALA A 430 -9.97 1.27 29.63
C ALA A 430 -10.96 2.34 30.12
N ASN A 431 -11.05 3.45 29.42
CA ASN A 431 -12.00 4.53 29.72
C ASN A 431 -13.44 4.17 29.37
N GLU A 432 -13.67 3.45 28.25
CA GLU A 432 -14.99 2.95 27.86
C GLU A 432 -15.51 1.89 28.87
N PHE A 433 -14.62 1.04 29.38
CA PHE A 433 -14.96 -0.10 30.22
C PHE A 433 -13.99 -0.24 31.42
N PRO A 434 -14.05 0.71 32.38
CA PRO A 434 -13.09 0.73 33.50
C PRO A 434 -13.19 -0.51 34.42
N ASN A 435 -14.37 -1.12 34.49
CA ASN A 435 -14.66 -2.26 35.37
C ASN A 435 -14.60 -3.62 34.66
N LEU A 436 -14.25 -3.67 33.36
CA LEU A 436 -14.16 -4.94 32.62
C LEU A 436 -12.73 -5.44 32.50
N ASP A 437 -12.59 -6.75 32.58
CA ASP A 437 -11.34 -7.44 32.23
C ASP A 437 -10.97 -7.17 30.78
N VAL A 438 -9.65 -7.02 30.53
CA VAL A 438 -9.11 -6.73 29.20
C VAL A 438 -9.60 -7.73 28.14
N SER A 439 -9.68 -9.01 28.49
CA SER A 439 -10.13 -10.06 27.56
C SER A 439 -11.60 -9.93 27.17
N ILE A 440 -12.45 -9.41 28.03
CA ILE A 440 -13.88 -9.20 27.72
C ILE A 440 -14.07 -7.98 26.80
N ARG A 441 -13.21 -6.96 26.94
CA ARG A 441 -13.23 -5.79 26.03
C ARG A 441 -13.00 -6.20 24.56
N GLY A 442 -12.18 -7.25 24.34
CA GLY A 442 -11.98 -7.87 23.02
C GLY A 442 -13.28 -8.43 22.45
N ALA A 443 -14.03 -9.18 23.23
CA ALA A 443 -15.33 -9.73 22.82
C ALA A 443 -16.36 -8.60 22.49
N VAL A 444 -16.40 -7.53 23.28
CA VAL A 444 -17.25 -6.35 22.95
C VAL A 444 -16.89 -5.77 21.60
N SER A 445 -15.59 -5.59 21.32
CA SER A 445 -15.11 -5.09 20.03
C SER A 445 -15.51 -6.00 18.87
N ILE A 446 -15.41 -7.31 19.01
CA ILE A 446 -15.84 -8.29 18.00
C ILE A 446 -17.34 -8.13 17.68
N GLY A 447 -18.19 -7.97 18.68
CA GLY A 447 -19.62 -7.75 18.48
C GLY A 447 -19.95 -6.45 17.74
N ARG A 448 -19.30 -5.36 18.15
CA ARG A 448 -19.48 -4.04 17.52
C ARG A 448 -18.95 -3.99 16.09
N ARG A 449 -17.88 -4.72 15.78
CA ARG A 449 -17.36 -4.85 14.40
C ARG A 449 -18.36 -5.52 13.47
N LEU A 450 -19.13 -6.49 13.96
CA LEU A 450 -20.16 -7.08 13.14
C LEU A 450 -21.28 -6.07 12.87
N GLN A 451 -21.64 -5.26 13.86
CA GLN A 451 -22.64 -4.20 13.69
C GLN A 451 -22.18 -3.12 12.72
N ASP A 452 -20.98 -2.57 12.94
CA ASP A 452 -20.35 -1.57 12.06
C ASP A 452 -18.81 -1.67 12.12
N PRO A 453 -18.17 -2.29 11.10
CA PRO A 453 -16.72 -2.43 11.05
C PRO A 453 -15.98 -1.09 11.11
N LEU A 454 -16.45 -0.09 10.35
CA LEU A 454 -15.80 1.23 10.27
C LEU A 454 -15.82 1.92 11.63
N ALA A 455 -16.98 2.01 12.27
CA ALA A 455 -17.17 2.71 13.54
C ALA A 455 -16.30 2.14 14.67
N GLU A 456 -16.01 0.85 14.63
CA GLU A 456 -15.19 0.19 15.65
C GLU A 456 -13.71 0.21 15.31
N LEU A 457 -13.32 -0.07 14.05
CA LEU A 457 -11.91 -0.15 13.64
C LEU A 457 -11.19 1.20 13.70
N VAL A 458 -11.87 2.32 13.54
CA VAL A 458 -11.28 3.67 13.67
C VAL A 458 -10.76 3.97 15.08
N LYS A 459 -11.13 3.20 16.09
CA LYS A 459 -10.65 3.29 17.47
C LYS A 459 -9.23 2.74 17.65
N ILE A 460 -8.70 2.03 16.65
CA ILE A 460 -7.41 1.37 16.65
C ILE A 460 -6.45 2.17 15.76
N ASP A 461 -5.18 2.30 16.18
CA ASP A 461 -4.13 2.79 15.28
C ASP A 461 -4.10 1.89 14.03
N PRO A 462 -4.29 2.44 12.83
CA PRO A 462 -4.36 1.64 11.60
C PRO A 462 -3.18 0.69 11.40
N LYS A 463 -1.97 1.08 11.81
CA LYS A 463 -0.78 0.22 11.76
C LYS A 463 -0.92 -1.03 12.64
N SER A 464 -1.66 -0.93 13.71
CA SER A 464 -1.85 -2.02 14.70
C SER A 464 -2.91 -3.03 14.29
N ILE A 465 -3.68 -2.76 13.23
CA ILE A 465 -4.66 -3.72 12.69
C ILE A 465 -3.96 -4.96 12.11
N GLY A 466 -2.74 -4.79 11.55
CA GLY A 466 -1.88 -5.94 11.25
C GLY A 466 -2.25 -6.70 9.97
N VAL A 467 -2.86 -6.05 8.99
CA VAL A 467 -3.24 -6.63 7.69
C VAL A 467 -2.24 -6.36 6.57
N GLY A 468 -1.07 -5.81 6.91
CA GLY A 468 0.02 -5.55 5.97
C GLY A 468 1.00 -6.72 5.88
N GLN A 469 1.68 -6.79 4.73
CA GLN A 469 2.85 -7.64 4.55
C GLN A 469 4.11 -6.79 4.78
N TYR A 470 5.11 -7.33 5.47
CA TYR A 470 6.37 -6.62 5.76
C TYR A 470 6.20 -5.25 6.45
N GLN A 471 5.13 -5.05 7.19
CA GLN A 471 4.77 -3.75 7.77
C GLN A 471 5.84 -3.16 8.71
N HIS A 472 6.72 -3.99 9.28
CA HIS A 472 7.83 -3.56 10.14
C HIS A 472 9.11 -3.22 9.36
N ASP A 473 9.16 -3.56 8.05
CA ASP A 473 10.33 -3.33 7.18
C ASP A 473 10.19 -2.08 6.31
N VAL A 474 9.08 -1.39 6.40
CA VAL A 474 8.79 -0.17 5.63
C VAL A 474 8.92 1.09 6.48
N SER A 475 9.02 2.25 5.84
CA SER A 475 9.02 3.56 6.51
C SER A 475 7.75 3.75 7.35
N GLN A 476 7.88 3.80 8.67
CA GLN A 476 6.75 3.88 9.61
C GLN A 476 5.99 5.22 9.53
N SER A 477 6.68 6.30 9.17
CA SER A 477 6.06 7.62 8.98
C SER A 477 5.23 7.69 7.71
N MET A 478 5.75 7.15 6.60
CA MET A 478 5.02 7.07 5.33
C MET A 478 3.83 6.13 5.42
N LEU A 479 4.02 4.97 6.08
CA LEU A 479 2.93 4.03 6.34
C LEU A 479 1.80 4.69 7.13
N ALA A 480 2.12 5.36 8.25
CA ALA A 480 1.12 6.06 9.06
C ALA A 480 0.33 7.07 8.22
N LYS A 481 1.02 7.95 7.48
CA LYS A 481 0.37 8.96 6.63
C LYS A 481 -0.56 8.33 5.58
N ARG A 482 -0.14 7.24 4.92
CA ARG A 482 -0.96 6.53 3.92
C ARG A 482 -2.19 5.89 4.54
N LEU A 483 -2.04 5.19 5.67
CA LEU A 483 -3.16 4.54 6.35
C LEU A 483 -4.14 5.54 6.96
N ASP A 484 -3.67 6.66 7.50
CA ASP A 484 -4.53 7.75 7.99
C ASP A 484 -5.38 8.34 6.85
N ALA A 485 -4.80 8.52 5.65
CA ALA A 485 -5.54 8.98 4.48
C ALA A 485 -6.66 7.99 4.09
N VAL A 486 -6.38 6.68 4.11
CA VAL A 486 -7.39 5.64 3.84
C VAL A 486 -8.55 5.70 4.84
N VAL A 487 -8.24 5.85 6.13
CA VAL A 487 -9.29 5.97 7.16
C VAL A 487 -10.13 7.22 6.94
N GLU A 488 -9.49 8.37 6.67
CA GLU A 488 -10.18 9.63 6.38
C GLU A 488 -11.12 9.48 5.17
N ASP A 489 -10.62 8.91 4.07
CA ASP A 489 -11.39 8.72 2.84
C ASP A 489 -12.60 7.78 3.08
N CYS A 490 -12.41 6.66 3.80
CA CYS A 490 -13.51 5.74 4.12
C CYS A 490 -14.58 6.38 5.01
N VAL A 491 -14.19 7.10 6.07
CA VAL A 491 -15.13 7.75 6.98
C VAL A 491 -15.96 8.82 6.27
N ASN A 492 -15.31 9.64 5.43
CA ASN A 492 -15.99 10.71 4.70
C ASN A 492 -16.84 10.18 3.52
N ALA A 493 -16.46 9.05 2.92
CA ALA A 493 -17.29 8.38 1.91
C ALA A 493 -18.61 7.82 2.50
N VAL A 494 -18.54 7.20 3.69
CA VAL A 494 -19.72 6.66 4.38
C VAL A 494 -20.56 7.78 4.99
N GLY A 495 -19.93 8.81 5.57
CA GLY A 495 -20.56 9.84 6.37
C GLY A 495 -20.89 9.36 7.80
N VAL A 496 -21.10 10.29 8.71
CA VAL A 496 -21.13 10.02 10.15
C VAL A 496 -22.37 10.62 10.80
N ASP A 497 -23.18 9.80 11.49
CA ASP A 497 -24.25 10.32 12.33
C ASP A 497 -23.68 10.95 13.60
N VAL A 498 -23.84 12.27 13.74
CA VAL A 498 -23.31 13.06 14.85
C VAL A 498 -23.89 12.66 16.21
N ASN A 499 -25.10 12.10 16.22
CA ASN A 499 -25.81 11.74 17.45
C ASN A 499 -25.36 10.38 18.02
N THR A 500 -24.74 9.52 17.23
CA THR A 500 -24.31 8.18 17.65
C THR A 500 -22.80 7.98 17.60
N ALA A 501 -22.10 8.80 16.83
CA ALA A 501 -20.67 8.66 16.61
C ALA A 501 -19.83 8.84 17.88
N SER A 502 -18.77 8.04 17.99
CA SER A 502 -17.72 8.21 18.98
C SER A 502 -16.81 9.40 18.65
N ALA A 503 -16.11 9.95 19.65
CA ALA A 503 -15.10 10.98 19.42
C ALA A 503 -13.99 10.48 18.45
N ALA A 504 -13.61 9.20 18.52
CA ALA A 504 -12.62 8.61 17.63
C ALA A 504 -13.10 8.63 16.15
N LEU A 505 -14.35 8.29 15.88
CA LEU A 505 -14.93 8.36 14.54
C LEU A 505 -15.04 9.80 14.04
N LEU A 506 -15.54 10.71 14.88
CA LEU A 506 -15.66 12.14 14.55
C LEU A 506 -14.33 12.79 14.23
N THR A 507 -13.23 12.38 14.87
CA THR A 507 -11.87 12.90 14.59
C THR A 507 -11.42 12.63 13.16
N ARG A 508 -11.97 11.64 12.49
CA ARG A 508 -11.67 11.27 11.09
C ARG A 508 -12.53 11.98 10.06
N VAL A 509 -13.50 12.79 10.50
CA VAL A 509 -14.32 13.60 9.61
C VAL A 509 -13.52 14.83 9.15
N ALA A 510 -13.62 15.15 7.86
CA ALA A 510 -12.97 16.30 7.25
C ALA A 510 -13.20 17.60 8.07
N GLY A 511 -12.13 18.35 8.33
CA GLY A 511 -12.19 19.60 9.10
C GLY A 511 -12.32 19.45 10.63
N LEU A 512 -12.44 18.24 11.17
CA LEU A 512 -12.47 17.98 12.60
C LEU A 512 -11.10 17.51 13.12
N ASN A 513 -10.84 17.83 14.39
CA ASN A 513 -9.71 17.30 15.15
C ASN A 513 -10.19 16.71 16.47
N ALA A 514 -9.32 16.04 17.20
CA ALA A 514 -9.66 15.36 18.46
C ALA A 514 -10.38 16.27 19.48
N THR A 515 -9.95 17.54 19.59
CA THR A 515 -10.57 18.48 20.51
C THR A 515 -12.00 18.84 20.11
N ILE A 516 -12.21 19.13 18.82
CA ILE A 516 -13.55 19.46 18.30
C ILE A 516 -14.45 18.23 18.38
N ALA A 517 -13.96 17.06 18.01
CA ALA A 517 -14.69 15.79 18.11
C ALA A 517 -15.17 15.52 19.55
N GLN A 518 -14.30 15.70 20.53
CA GLN A 518 -14.67 15.55 21.93
C GLN A 518 -15.68 16.63 22.37
N ASN A 519 -15.55 17.87 21.92
CA ASN A 519 -16.51 18.92 22.22
C ASN A 519 -17.89 18.64 21.62
N ILE A 520 -17.99 18.00 20.45
CA ILE A 520 -19.26 17.57 19.87
C ILE A 520 -19.93 16.53 20.78
N VAL A 521 -19.17 15.54 21.25
CA VAL A 521 -19.68 14.53 22.18
C VAL A 521 -20.16 15.16 23.48
N ASN A 522 -19.32 15.99 24.11
CA ASN A 522 -19.68 16.67 25.36
C ASN A 522 -20.94 17.54 25.20
N TYR A 523 -21.03 18.30 24.10
CA TYR A 523 -22.22 19.12 23.81
C TYR A 523 -23.49 18.27 23.71
N ARG A 524 -23.40 17.12 23.03
CA ARG A 524 -24.50 16.15 22.90
C ARG A 524 -24.92 15.59 24.27
N ASP A 525 -23.95 15.26 25.11
CA ASP A 525 -24.20 14.69 26.44
C ASP A 525 -24.85 15.70 27.39
N GLU A 526 -24.47 16.99 27.28
CA GLU A 526 -24.97 18.08 28.12
C GLU A 526 -26.33 18.64 27.62
N ASN A 527 -26.51 18.76 26.30
CA ASN A 527 -27.65 19.48 25.70
C ASN A 527 -28.66 18.55 24.98
N GLY A 528 -28.40 17.25 24.99
CA GLY A 528 -29.19 16.27 24.22
C GLY A 528 -28.79 16.22 22.74
N ARG A 529 -29.57 15.45 21.97
CA ARG A 529 -29.27 15.20 20.56
C ARG A 529 -29.28 16.49 19.72
N PHE A 530 -28.49 16.51 18.68
CA PHE A 530 -28.55 17.53 17.64
C PHE A 530 -29.80 17.31 16.77
N ASP A 531 -30.67 18.33 16.66
CA ASP A 531 -31.87 18.32 15.83
C ASP A 531 -31.67 18.88 14.42
N ALA A 532 -30.59 19.65 14.24
CA ALA A 532 -30.22 20.25 12.95
C ALA A 532 -28.70 20.48 12.85
N ARG A 533 -28.14 20.45 11.63
CA ARG A 533 -26.72 20.75 11.38
C ARG A 533 -26.29 22.13 11.88
N THR A 534 -27.21 23.11 11.83
CA THR A 534 -26.95 24.46 12.33
C THR A 534 -26.63 24.50 13.83
N ALA A 535 -27.11 23.52 14.61
CA ALA A 535 -26.80 23.43 16.03
C ALA A 535 -25.31 23.13 16.30
N LEU A 536 -24.59 22.52 15.35
CA LEU A 536 -23.16 22.28 15.43
C LEU A 536 -22.36 23.58 15.59
N LYS A 537 -22.83 24.70 15.07
CA LYS A 537 -22.21 26.04 15.24
C LYS A 537 -22.13 26.50 16.71
N LYS A 538 -22.85 25.85 17.61
CA LYS A 538 -22.83 26.13 19.05
C LYS A 538 -21.72 25.35 19.78
N VAL A 539 -21.11 24.38 19.12
CA VAL A 539 -20.04 23.56 19.69
C VAL A 539 -18.79 24.38 19.85
N GLY A 540 -18.18 24.35 21.00
CA GLY A 540 -16.95 25.09 21.31
C GLY A 540 -15.80 24.69 20.37
N ARG A 541 -15.07 25.70 19.85
CA ARG A 541 -13.95 25.58 18.89
C ARG A 541 -14.32 25.11 17.49
N LEU A 542 -15.57 24.81 17.19
CA LEU A 542 -16.02 24.52 15.83
C LEU A 542 -16.29 25.84 15.09
N GLY A 543 -15.23 26.41 14.51
CA GLY A 543 -15.30 27.67 13.75
C GLY A 543 -15.94 27.52 12.38
N PRO A 544 -16.17 28.65 11.66
CA PRO A 544 -16.83 28.64 10.37
C PRO A 544 -16.17 27.72 9.33
N LYS A 545 -14.84 27.75 9.24
CA LYS A 545 -14.07 26.92 8.29
C LYS A 545 -14.17 25.41 8.62
N ALA A 546 -14.10 25.04 9.89
CA ALA A 546 -14.28 23.65 10.31
C ALA A 546 -15.72 23.17 10.05
N PHE A 547 -16.71 24.04 10.31
CA PHE A 547 -18.10 23.75 9.98
C PHE A 547 -18.33 23.54 8.49
N GLU A 548 -17.78 24.42 7.64
CA GLU A 548 -17.82 24.28 6.19
C GLU A 548 -17.30 22.93 5.75
N GLN A 549 -16.14 22.49 6.23
CA GLN A 549 -15.54 21.23 5.82
C GLN A 549 -16.27 19.99 6.33
N CYS A 550 -16.81 20.03 7.56
CA CYS A 550 -17.42 18.82 8.15
C CYS A 550 -18.90 18.67 7.88
N ALA A 551 -19.64 19.76 7.63
CA ALA A 551 -21.10 19.76 7.65
C ALA A 551 -21.75 18.79 6.66
N GLY A 552 -21.18 18.61 5.47
CA GLY A 552 -21.70 17.69 4.47
C GLY A 552 -21.47 16.21 4.81
N PHE A 553 -20.46 15.91 5.64
CA PHE A 553 -20.14 14.55 6.07
C PHE A 553 -20.80 14.15 7.38
N LEU A 554 -21.24 15.14 8.18
CA LEU A 554 -21.99 14.90 9.40
C LEU A 554 -23.51 14.82 9.09
N ARG A 555 -24.14 13.75 9.51
CA ARG A 555 -25.55 13.47 9.29
C ARG A 555 -26.32 13.57 10.59
N ILE A 556 -27.60 13.98 10.48
CA ILE A 556 -28.54 14.00 11.61
C ILE A 556 -29.79 13.23 11.18
N MET A 557 -29.88 11.99 11.64
CA MET A 557 -31.03 11.14 11.36
C MET A 557 -32.22 11.64 12.15
N ASN A 558 -33.40 11.69 11.52
CA ASN A 558 -34.67 12.14 12.14
C ASN A 558 -34.57 13.56 12.77
N GLY A 559 -33.82 14.47 12.10
CA GLY A 559 -33.71 15.87 12.50
C GLY A 559 -34.90 16.73 12.01
N LYS A 560 -34.88 18.03 12.40
CA LYS A 560 -35.91 19.01 11.97
C LYS A 560 -35.87 19.31 10.47
N ASN A 561 -34.68 19.24 9.86
CA ASN A 561 -34.53 19.44 8.43
C ASN A 561 -34.17 18.10 7.78
N PRO A 562 -35.00 17.56 6.88
CA PRO A 562 -34.79 16.26 6.27
C PRO A 562 -33.51 16.20 5.43
N LEU A 563 -33.01 17.34 4.90
CA LEU A 563 -31.74 17.41 4.18
C LEU A 563 -30.53 17.13 5.09
N ASP A 564 -30.64 17.31 6.40
CA ASP A 564 -29.55 17.03 7.33
C ASP A 564 -29.22 15.54 7.48
N SER A 565 -30.08 14.64 7.01
CA SER A 565 -29.81 13.20 6.91
C SER A 565 -29.04 12.81 5.65
N SER A 566 -29.00 13.69 4.65
CA SER A 566 -28.37 13.47 3.35
C SER A 566 -26.91 13.94 3.33
N ALA A 567 -26.18 13.65 2.26
CA ALA A 567 -24.86 14.20 2.01
C ALA A 567 -24.89 15.54 1.25
N VAL A 568 -26.05 16.14 1.04
CA VAL A 568 -26.16 17.50 0.47
C VAL A 568 -25.52 18.49 1.44
N HIS A 569 -24.60 19.30 0.93
CA HIS A 569 -23.93 20.32 1.74
C HIS A 569 -24.89 21.45 2.11
N PRO A 570 -24.85 22.02 3.34
CA PRO A 570 -25.73 23.13 3.72
C PRO A 570 -25.69 24.34 2.79
N GLU A 571 -24.55 24.64 2.16
CA GLU A 571 -24.42 25.70 1.16
C GLU A 571 -25.35 25.49 -0.04
N SER A 572 -25.56 24.23 -0.42
CA SER A 572 -26.37 23.84 -1.60
C SER A 572 -27.85 23.66 -1.27
N TYR A 573 -28.31 23.92 -0.05
CA TYR A 573 -29.74 23.79 0.29
C TYR A 573 -30.61 24.76 -0.52
N ALA A 574 -30.05 25.86 -0.99
CA ALA A 574 -30.75 26.79 -1.88
C ALA A 574 -31.18 26.14 -3.19
N VAL A 575 -30.34 25.28 -3.77
CA VAL A 575 -30.67 24.51 -4.99
C VAL A 575 -31.87 23.59 -4.76
N VAL A 576 -31.91 22.87 -3.64
CA VAL A 576 -33.04 21.98 -3.31
C VAL A 576 -34.31 22.76 -3.10
N LYS A 577 -34.22 23.94 -2.47
CA LYS A 577 -35.37 24.85 -2.32
C LYS A 577 -35.87 25.39 -3.66
N ALA A 578 -34.97 25.70 -4.59
CA ALA A 578 -35.32 26.10 -5.95
C ALA A 578 -36.05 24.97 -6.70
N ILE A 579 -35.55 23.73 -6.62
CA ILE A 579 -36.26 22.56 -7.17
C ILE A 579 -37.67 22.41 -6.56
N SER A 580 -37.78 22.55 -5.24
CA SER A 580 -39.04 22.48 -4.50
C SER A 580 -40.05 23.55 -4.97
N ALA A 581 -39.61 24.79 -5.05
CA ALA A 581 -40.43 25.93 -5.48
C ALA A 581 -40.87 25.82 -6.95
N ALA A 582 -39.95 25.48 -7.86
CA ALA A 582 -40.22 25.36 -9.29
C ALA A 582 -41.29 24.25 -9.59
N ASN A 583 -41.35 23.23 -8.74
CA ASN A 583 -42.23 22.09 -8.94
C ASN A 583 -43.44 22.05 -7.96
N ASN A 584 -43.61 23.07 -7.12
CA ASN A 584 -44.63 23.14 -6.08
C ASN A 584 -44.74 21.87 -5.21
N LYS A 585 -43.57 21.28 -4.88
CA LYS A 585 -43.50 20.07 -4.05
C LYS A 585 -42.64 20.37 -2.81
N PRO A 586 -43.12 20.03 -1.60
CA PRO A 586 -42.31 20.18 -0.40
C PRO A 586 -41.08 19.23 -0.43
N VAL A 587 -40.01 19.62 0.23
CA VAL A 587 -38.73 18.88 0.21
C VAL A 587 -38.93 17.42 0.63
N ASP A 588 -39.75 17.15 1.64
CA ASP A 588 -40.05 15.79 2.12
C ASP A 588 -40.74 14.91 1.04
N ALA A 589 -41.49 15.50 0.11
CA ALA A 589 -42.12 14.78 -0.99
C ALA A 589 -41.17 14.60 -2.20
N ILE A 590 -40.08 15.30 -2.22
CA ILE A 590 -39.02 15.18 -3.26
C ILE A 590 -38.05 14.06 -2.89
N ILE A 591 -37.66 13.99 -1.63
CA ILE A 591 -36.71 13.01 -1.11
C ILE A 591 -37.24 11.59 -1.30
N GLY A 592 -36.46 10.72 -1.96
CA GLY A 592 -36.82 9.33 -2.25
C GLY A 592 -37.81 9.16 -3.40
N ASN A 593 -38.24 10.23 -4.05
CA ASN A 593 -39.15 10.15 -5.19
C ASN A 593 -38.41 9.95 -6.50
N THR A 594 -37.94 8.72 -6.73
CA THR A 594 -37.12 8.32 -7.87
C THR A 594 -37.66 8.76 -9.22
N ASP A 595 -38.97 8.56 -9.47
CA ASP A 595 -39.60 8.89 -10.77
C ASP A 595 -39.60 10.40 -11.02
N PHE A 596 -39.91 11.17 -9.99
CA PHE A 596 -39.86 12.62 -10.08
C PHE A 596 -38.43 13.11 -10.30
N LEU A 597 -37.43 12.65 -9.50
CA LEU A 597 -36.05 13.06 -9.58
C LEU A 597 -35.43 12.73 -10.93
N ARG A 598 -35.76 11.60 -11.54
CA ARG A 598 -35.33 11.22 -12.88
C ARG A 598 -35.94 12.11 -13.99
N SER A 599 -37.09 12.73 -13.73
CA SER A 599 -37.71 13.66 -14.69
C SER A 599 -37.04 15.04 -14.72
N LEU A 600 -36.25 15.37 -13.68
CA LEU A 600 -35.57 16.67 -13.59
C LEU A 600 -34.39 16.77 -14.55
N LYS A 601 -34.22 17.93 -15.15
CA LYS A 601 -33.03 18.30 -15.91
C LYS A 601 -32.12 19.13 -15.00
N ALA A 602 -30.97 18.57 -14.62
CA ALA A 602 -30.04 19.24 -13.71
C ALA A 602 -29.61 20.64 -14.21
N ALA A 603 -29.51 20.82 -15.52
CA ALA A 603 -29.17 22.11 -16.13
C ALA A 603 -30.15 23.26 -15.82
N ASP A 604 -31.41 22.94 -15.51
CA ASP A 604 -32.45 23.96 -15.22
C ASP A 604 -32.29 24.59 -13.81
N TYR A 605 -31.42 24.01 -12.95
CA TYR A 605 -31.20 24.41 -11.57
C TYR A 605 -29.78 24.83 -11.27
N THR A 606 -28.96 25.03 -12.31
CA THR A 606 -27.59 25.57 -12.18
C THR A 606 -27.60 27.07 -12.00
N ASP A 607 -26.65 27.60 -11.22
CA ASP A 607 -26.44 29.04 -11.05
C ASP A 607 -24.94 29.38 -11.09
N ALA A 608 -24.56 30.59 -10.66
CA ALA A 608 -23.18 31.04 -10.68
C ALA A 608 -22.27 30.26 -9.69
N ASP A 609 -22.86 29.73 -8.60
CA ASP A 609 -22.13 29.05 -7.52
C ASP A 609 -22.20 27.53 -7.66
N PHE A 610 -23.28 27.00 -8.26
CA PHE A 610 -23.56 25.56 -8.37
C PHE A 610 -23.77 25.15 -9.82
N GLY A 611 -22.76 24.53 -10.40
CA GLY A 611 -22.78 24.04 -11.77
C GLY A 611 -23.47 22.67 -11.93
N LEU A 612 -23.43 22.16 -13.16
CA LEU A 612 -24.06 20.89 -13.54
C LEU A 612 -23.58 19.69 -12.69
N PRO A 613 -22.27 19.51 -12.38
CA PRO A 613 -21.82 18.41 -11.53
C PRO A 613 -22.46 18.42 -10.15
N THR A 614 -22.46 19.55 -9.46
CA THR A 614 -23.06 19.66 -8.10
C THR A 614 -24.57 19.43 -8.13
N VAL A 615 -25.29 20.01 -9.08
CA VAL A 615 -26.75 19.80 -9.19
C VAL A 615 -27.09 18.34 -9.49
N THR A 616 -26.29 17.67 -10.34
CA THR A 616 -26.46 16.24 -10.63
C THR A 616 -26.22 15.39 -9.38
N ASP A 617 -25.19 15.69 -8.62
CA ASP A 617 -24.90 14.99 -7.35
C ASP A 617 -26.04 15.21 -6.33
N ILE A 618 -26.58 16.44 -6.22
CA ILE A 618 -27.70 16.74 -5.34
C ILE A 618 -28.94 15.91 -5.71
N ILE A 619 -29.31 15.87 -6.99
CA ILE A 619 -30.47 15.09 -7.47
C ILE A 619 -30.27 13.60 -7.16
N SER A 620 -29.07 13.09 -7.41
CA SER A 620 -28.71 11.69 -7.10
C SER A 620 -28.77 11.39 -5.59
N GLU A 621 -28.32 12.32 -4.76
CA GLU A 621 -28.36 12.19 -3.29
C GLU A 621 -29.78 12.26 -2.75
N LEU A 622 -30.66 13.09 -3.35
CA LEU A 622 -32.08 13.16 -2.97
C LEU A 622 -32.85 11.89 -3.30
N ASP A 623 -32.43 11.14 -4.33
CA ASP A 623 -33.04 9.86 -4.69
C ASP A 623 -32.84 8.79 -3.59
N LYS A 624 -31.65 8.77 -2.99
CA LYS A 624 -31.30 7.85 -1.90
C LYS A 624 -30.48 8.57 -0.85
N PRO A 625 -31.09 9.41 -0.01
CA PRO A 625 -30.38 10.24 0.94
C PRO A 625 -29.59 9.40 1.95
N GLY A 626 -28.35 9.77 2.14
CA GLY A 626 -27.47 9.11 3.09
C GLY A 626 -27.19 7.64 2.78
N ARG A 627 -27.26 7.24 1.50
CA ARG A 627 -26.94 5.87 1.10
C ARG A 627 -25.53 5.50 1.56
N ASP A 628 -25.46 4.39 2.28
CA ASP A 628 -24.19 3.77 2.63
C ASP A 628 -23.54 3.17 1.35
N PRO A 629 -22.30 3.54 0.99
CA PRO A 629 -21.61 2.99 -0.16
C PRO A 629 -21.15 1.54 0.06
N ARG A 630 -21.18 1.05 1.30
CA ARG A 630 -20.79 -0.32 1.62
C ARG A 630 -21.78 -1.34 1.08
N PRO A 631 -21.35 -2.57 0.79
CA PRO A 631 -22.23 -3.63 0.31
C PRO A 631 -23.32 -3.99 1.35
N GLU A 632 -24.39 -4.60 0.89
CA GLU A 632 -25.40 -5.16 1.81
C GLU A 632 -24.85 -6.35 2.58
N PHE A 633 -25.18 -6.43 3.87
CA PHE A 633 -24.78 -7.53 4.71
C PHE A 633 -25.45 -8.84 4.26
N LYS A 634 -24.60 -9.81 3.89
CA LYS A 634 -25.02 -11.17 3.52
C LYS A 634 -24.10 -12.14 4.26
N THR A 635 -24.62 -13.33 4.58
CA THR A 635 -23.84 -14.41 5.21
C THR A 635 -23.72 -15.56 4.23
N ALA A 636 -22.51 -16.13 4.13
CA ALA A 636 -22.30 -17.36 3.35
C ALA A 636 -22.94 -18.55 4.06
N THR A 637 -23.51 -19.46 3.29
CA THR A 637 -24.03 -20.71 3.79
C THR A 637 -23.00 -21.79 3.50
N PHE A 638 -22.21 -22.15 4.51
CA PHE A 638 -21.23 -23.23 4.37
C PHE A 638 -21.91 -24.59 4.24
N ALA A 639 -21.31 -25.50 3.46
CA ALA A 639 -21.87 -26.82 3.21
C ALA A 639 -21.84 -27.70 4.47
N GLU A 640 -22.99 -28.32 4.81
CA GLU A 640 -23.08 -29.26 5.92
C GLU A 640 -22.15 -30.48 5.70
N GLY A 641 -21.38 -30.83 6.73
CA GLY A 641 -20.47 -31.99 6.70
C GLY A 641 -19.09 -31.72 6.13
N VAL A 642 -18.77 -30.49 5.69
CA VAL A 642 -17.45 -30.07 5.21
C VAL A 642 -16.80 -29.19 6.28
N ASN A 643 -16.05 -29.81 7.19
CA ASN A 643 -15.45 -29.10 8.33
C ASN A 643 -13.92 -29.08 8.29
N GLU A 644 -13.29 -30.06 7.63
CA GLU A 644 -11.86 -30.18 7.53
C GLU A 644 -11.41 -30.31 6.07
N VAL A 645 -10.14 -30.01 5.79
CA VAL A 645 -9.57 -30.10 4.44
C VAL A 645 -9.74 -31.50 3.82
N LYS A 646 -9.72 -32.54 4.64
CA LYS A 646 -9.95 -33.94 4.21
C LYS A 646 -11.36 -34.21 3.68
N ASP A 647 -12.33 -33.38 4.07
CA ASP A 647 -13.73 -33.53 3.67
C ASP A 647 -13.98 -32.94 2.28
N LEU A 648 -13.01 -32.16 1.76
CA LEU A 648 -13.09 -31.57 0.44
C LEU A 648 -12.73 -32.59 -0.63
N LEU A 649 -13.63 -32.75 -1.61
CA LEU A 649 -13.40 -33.58 -2.77
C LEU A 649 -13.34 -32.71 -4.04
N PRO A 650 -12.38 -32.98 -4.95
CA PRO A 650 -12.36 -32.32 -6.26
C PRO A 650 -13.73 -32.42 -6.98
N GLY A 651 -14.20 -31.33 -7.52
CA GLY A 651 -15.50 -31.20 -8.16
C GLY A 651 -16.64 -30.68 -7.27
N MET A 652 -16.46 -30.62 -5.93
CA MET A 652 -17.44 -29.99 -5.05
C MET A 652 -17.62 -28.53 -5.38
N VAL A 653 -18.87 -28.06 -5.46
CA VAL A 653 -19.23 -26.65 -5.58
C VAL A 653 -19.70 -26.17 -4.20
N LEU A 654 -18.96 -25.18 -3.69
CA LEU A 654 -19.17 -24.65 -2.32
C LEU A 654 -19.40 -23.14 -2.41
N GLU A 655 -20.13 -22.62 -1.45
CA GLU A 655 -20.19 -21.21 -1.17
C GLU A 655 -19.04 -20.83 -0.21
N GLY A 656 -18.35 -19.72 -0.48
CA GLY A 656 -17.25 -19.28 0.35
C GLY A 656 -17.18 -17.76 0.42
N VAL A 657 -16.40 -17.27 1.39
CA VAL A 657 -16.15 -15.85 1.60
C VAL A 657 -14.71 -15.54 1.17
N ILE A 658 -14.53 -14.50 0.36
CA ILE A 658 -13.21 -13.98 0.02
C ILE A 658 -12.56 -13.43 1.28
N THR A 659 -11.45 -14.02 1.71
CA THR A 659 -10.71 -13.56 2.90
C THR A 659 -9.61 -12.57 2.55
N ASN A 660 -8.98 -12.72 1.39
CA ASN A 660 -7.91 -11.84 0.92
C ASN A 660 -7.80 -11.87 -0.61
N VAL A 661 -7.43 -10.73 -1.20
CA VAL A 661 -7.20 -10.59 -2.63
C VAL A 661 -5.74 -10.17 -2.88
N THR A 662 -5.05 -10.92 -3.71
CA THR A 662 -3.64 -10.67 -4.09
C THR A 662 -3.53 -10.50 -5.60
N ASN A 663 -2.39 -10.04 -6.10
CA ASN A 663 -2.18 -9.84 -7.54
C ASN A 663 -2.24 -11.15 -8.37
N PHE A 664 -2.07 -12.30 -7.73
CA PHE A 664 -2.11 -13.61 -8.40
C PHE A 664 -3.42 -14.38 -8.20
N GLY A 665 -4.36 -13.84 -7.41
CA GLY A 665 -5.65 -14.48 -7.17
C GLY A 665 -6.29 -14.09 -5.86
N ALA A 666 -7.38 -14.79 -5.51
CA ALA A 666 -8.15 -14.58 -4.28
C ALA A 666 -8.11 -15.80 -3.37
N PHE A 667 -8.03 -15.55 -2.08
CA PHE A 667 -8.19 -16.57 -1.05
C PHE A 667 -9.64 -16.66 -0.61
N VAL A 668 -10.16 -17.88 -0.49
CA VAL A 668 -11.56 -18.15 -0.20
C VAL A 668 -11.68 -19.10 0.99
N ASP A 669 -12.38 -18.67 2.03
CA ASP A 669 -12.82 -19.52 3.12
C ASP A 669 -14.13 -20.23 2.74
N VAL A 670 -14.09 -21.55 2.67
CA VAL A 670 -15.24 -22.40 2.36
C VAL A 670 -15.72 -23.20 3.59
N GLY A 671 -15.35 -22.73 4.79
CA GLY A 671 -15.74 -23.40 6.04
C GLY A 671 -14.79 -24.50 6.51
N VAL A 672 -13.60 -24.65 5.92
CA VAL A 672 -12.54 -25.57 6.39
C VAL A 672 -11.38 -24.82 7.05
N HIS A 673 -10.50 -25.52 7.78
CA HIS A 673 -9.39 -24.89 8.54
C HIS A 673 -8.28 -24.25 7.68
N GLN A 674 -8.46 -24.15 6.37
CA GLN A 674 -7.49 -23.65 5.41
C GLN A 674 -8.21 -22.93 4.27
N ASP A 675 -7.79 -21.69 3.98
CA ASP A 675 -8.30 -20.96 2.82
C ASP A 675 -7.85 -21.63 1.53
N GLY A 676 -8.75 -21.74 0.58
CA GLY A 676 -8.43 -22.16 -0.78
C GLY A 676 -8.00 -20.99 -1.64
N LEU A 677 -7.20 -21.26 -2.67
CA LEU A 677 -6.74 -20.26 -3.62
C LEU A 677 -7.50 -20.41 -4.94
N VAL A 678 -8.12 -19.32 -5.37
CA VAL A 678 -8.59 -19.13 -6.74
C VAL A 678 -7.54 -18.30 -7.48
N HIS A 679 -6.81 -18.93 -8.40
CA HIS A 679 -5.80 -18.24 -9.21
C HIS A 679 -6.47 -17.19 -10.12
N ILE A 680 -5.78 -16.10 -10.47
CA ILE A 680 -6.31 -15.02 -11.31
C ILE A 680 -6.95 -15.54 -12.62
N SER A 681 -6.38 -16.58 -13.23
CA SER A 681 -6.92 -17.21 -14.45
C SER A 681 -8.20 -18.01 -14.23
N ALA A 682 -8.57 -18.27 -12.97
CA ALA A 682 -9.76 -19.06 -12.58
C ALA A 682 -10.87 -18.19 -11.93
N LEU A 683 -10.67 -16.87 -11.85
CA LEU A 683 -11.66 -15.93 -11.29
C LEU A 683 -12.83 -15.65 -12.24
N SER A 684 -12.58 -15.60 -13.56
CA SER A 684 -13.59 -15.28 -14.57
C SER A 684 -13.27 -15.97 -15.89
N ASP A 685 -14.29 -16.12 -16.75
CA ASP A 685 -14.12 -16.60 -18.14
C ASP A 685 -13.46 -15.54 -19.02
N LYS A 686 -13.51 -14.26 -18.63
CA LYS A 686 -12.83 -13.16 -19.30
C LYS A 686 -11.41 -13.00 -18.75
N PHE A 687 -10.52 -12.42 -19.56
CA PHE A 687 -9.19 -12.04 -19.07
C PHE A 687 -9.30 -11.02 -17.94
N VAL A 688 -8.67 -11.31 -16.83
CA VAL A 688 -8.62 -10.45 -15.64
C VAL A 688 -7.18 -9.93 -15.51
N SER A 689 -7.02 -8.62 -15.45
CA SER A 689 -5.71 -7.97 -15.25
C SER A 689 -5.39 -7.81 -13.77
N ASP A 690 -6.41 -7.47 -12.97
CA ASP A 690 -6.33 -7.36 -11.51
C ASP A 690 -7.50 -8.13 -10.87
N PRO A 691 -7.24 -9.08 -9.97
CA PRO A 691 -8.29 -9.80 -9.25
C PRO A 691 -9.31 -8.91 -8.55
N ARG A 692 -8.92 -7.71 -8.12
CA ARG A 692 -9.78 -6.74 -7.44
C ARG A 692 -10.88 -6.15 -8.34
N GLU A 693 -10.75 -6.28 -9.66
CA GLU A 693 -11.82 -5.93 -10.61
C GLU A 693 -12.99 -6.90 -10.56
N VAL A 694 -12.76 -8.13 -10.07
CA VAL A 694 -13.75 -9.22 -10.06
C VAL A 694 -14.29 -9.49 -8.66
N VAL A 695 -13.41 -9.50 -7.64
CA VAL A 695 -13.75 -9.84 -6.26
C VAL A 695 -13.07 -8.92 -5.26
N LYS A 696 -13.72 -8.74 -4.11
CA LYS A 696 -13.21 -8.00 -2.96
C LYS A 696 -13.25 -8.86 -1.71
N ALA A 697 -12.42 -8.54 -0.71
CA ALA A 697 -12.48 -9.19 0.59
C ALA A 697 -13.87 -9.01 1.22
N GLY A 698 -14.44 -10.10 1.72
CA GLY A 698 -15.81 -10.13 2.24
C GLY A 698 -16.88 -10.55 1.22
N ASP A 699 -16.58 -10.62 -0.08
CA ASP A 699 -17.54 -11.09 -1.08
C ASP A 699 -17.85 -12.58 -0.89
N ILE A 700 -19.14 -12.92 -1.05
CA ILE A 700 -19.61 -14.31 -1.06
C ILE A 700 -19.59 -14.81 -2.49
N VAL A 701 -18.84 -15.87 -2.72
CA VAL A 701 -18.64 -16.44 -4.06
C VAL A 701 -18.94 -17.93 -4.07
N LYS A 702 -19.35 -18.45 -5.24
CA LYS A 702 -19.41 -19.90 -5.48
C LYS A 702 -18.11 -20.34 -6.11
N VAL A 703 -17.48 -21.34 -5.50
CA VAL A 703 -16.22 -21.91 -5.97
C VAL A 703 -16.34 -23.41 -6.13
N LYS A 704 -15.62 -23.94 -7.12
CA LYS A 704 -15.47 -25.37 -7.35
C LYS A 704 -14.09 -25.80 -6.88
N VAL A 705 -14.02 -26.83 -6.08
CA VAL A 705 -12.75 -27.43 -5.63
C VAL A 705 -12.09 -28.14 -6.81
N MET A 706 -10.88 -27.73 -7.15
CA MET A 706 -10.10 -28.29 -8.27
C MET A 706 -9.07 -29.30 -7.82
N GLU A 707 -8.36 -28.99 -6.72
CA GLU A 707 -7.28 -29.80 -6.18
C GLU A 707 -7.23 -29.66 -4.66
N VAL A 708 -6.91 -30.77 -3.96
CA VAL A 708 -6.69 -30.79 -2.50
C VAL A 708 -5.38 -31.51 -2.22
N ASP A 709 -4.37 -30.79 -1.75
CA ASP A 709 -3.08 -31.32 -1.30
C ASP A 709 -3.01 -31.29 0.23
N LEU A 710 -3.30 -32.44 0.84
CA LEU A 710 -3.31 -32.61 2.30
C LEU A 710 -1.91 -32.48 2.92
N GLN A 711 -0.84 -32.85 2.18
CA GLN A 711 0.53 -32.79 2.70
C GLN A 711 1.04 -31.36 2.75
N ARG A 712 0.75 -30.59 1.71
CA ARG A 712 1.13 -29.16 1.61
C ARG A 712 0.07 -28.23 2.17
N LYS A 713 -1.06 -28.74 2.63
CA LYS A 713 -2.23 -27.97 3.07
C LYS A 713 -2.64 -26.90 2.03
N ARG A 714 -2.78 -27.32 0.77
CA ARG A 714 -3.20 -26.43 -0.32
C ARG A 714 -4.52 -26.90 -0.89
N ILE A 715 -5.39 -25.94 -1.19
CA ILE A 715 -6.67 -26.16 -1.83
C ILE A 715 -6.73 -25.24 -3.04
N GLY A 716 -6.73 -25.84 -4.23
CA GLY A 716 -6.93 -25.13 -5.50
C GLY A 716 -8.41 -25.04 -5.82
N MET A 717 -8.91 -23.85 -6.15
CA MET A 717 -10.32 -23.60 -6.44
C MET A 717 -10.50 -22.81 -7.73
N SER A 718 -11.70 -22.86 -8.32
CA SER A 718 -12.10 -22.06 -9.48
C SER A 718 -13.47 -21.44 -9.24
N MET A 719 -13.63 -20.16 -9.57
CA MET A 719 -14.93 -19.50 -9.65
C MET A 719 -15.67 -19.83 -10.96
N ARG A 720 -14.93 -20.34 -11.95
CA ARG A 720 -15.54 -20.88 -13.18
C ARG A 720 -16.05 -22.27 -12.89
N LEU A 721 -17.33 -22.39 -12.66
CA LEU A 721 -17.99 -23.66 -12.30
C LEU A 721 -17.96 -24.71 -13.42
N SER A 722 -17.62 -24.29 -14.65
CA SER A 722 -17.43 -25.16 -15.82
C SER A 722 -16.07 -25.86 -15.86
N ASP A 723 -15.09 -25.42 -15.06
CA ASP A 723 -13.78 -26.06 -14.99
C ASP A 723 -13.90 -27.48 -14.41
N GLU A 724 -13.15 -28.44 -14.98
CA GLU A 724 -13.14 -29.81 -14.48
C GLU A 724 -11.83 -30.15 -13.75
N PRO A 725 -11.91 -30.83 -12.59
CA PRO A 725 -10.72 -31.23 -11.84
C PRO A 725 -9.80 -32.16 -12.69
N GLY A 726 -8.48 -31.90 -12.61
CA GLY A 726 -7.48 -32.76 -13.27
C GLY A 726 -7.18 -32.41 -14.73
N GLN A 727 -7.79 -31.41 -15.33
CA GLN A 727 -7.38 -30.90 -16.66
C GLN A 727 -6.38 -29.76 -16.52
N GLU A 728 -5.10 -30.04 -16.73
CA GLU A 728 -4.09 -29.00 -16.99
C GLU A 728 -4.39 -28.33 -18.34
N LYS A 729 -4.84 -27.08 -18.32
CA LYS A 729 -4.91 -26.27 -19.55
C LYS A 729 -3.51 -25.79 -19.92
N PRO A 730 -3.09 -25.91 -21.20
CA PRO A 730 -1.78 -25.43 -21.64
C PRO A 730 -1.65 -23.94 -21.41
N THR A 731 -0.60 -23.56 -20.71
CA THR A 731 -0.16 -22.18 -20.49
C THR A 731 0.04 -21.52 -21.86
N ARG A 732 -0.84 -20.59 -22.22
CA ARG A 732 -0.64 -19.74 -23.40
C ARG A 732 0.55 -18.82 -23.15
N GLN A 733 1.67 -19.10 -23.80
CA GLN A 733 2.79 -18.18 -23.91
C GLN A 733 2.35 -16.86 -24.57
N PRO A 734 2.93 -15.72 -24.20
CA PRO A 734 2.69 -14.45 -24.88
C PRO A 734 3.07 -14.58 -26.37
N ARG A 735 2.18 -14.20 -27.25
CA ARG A 735 2.47 -14.13 -28.70
C ARG A 735 3.47 -12.99 -28.93
N ASP A 736 4.67 -13.36 -29.30
CA ASP A 736 5.63 -12.45 -29.88
C ASP A 736 5.21 -12.12 -31.32
N ASN A 737 4.93 -10.84 -31.57
CA ASN A 737 4.60 -10.33 -32.90
C ASN A 737 5.89 -9.86 -33.58
N SER A 738 6.60 -10.76 -34.24
CA SER A 738 7.51 -10.37 -35.31
C SER A 738 7.42 -11.37 -36.44
N VAL A 739 6.98 -10.85 -37.60
CA VAL A 739 6.73 -11.53 -38.85
C VAL A 739 8.00 -11.54 -39.72
N ARG A 740 8.45 -12.69 -40.22
CA ARG A 740 8.42 -13.09 -41.65
C ARG A 740 9.36 -14.27 -41.94
N PRO A 741 9.11 -14.99 -43.05
CA PRO A 741 9.29 -16.43 -43.15
C PRO A 741 10.44 -16.89 -44.07
N ALA A 742 10.67 -18.22 -44.00
CA ALA A 742 11.16 -19.17 -45.00
C ALA A 742 12.63 -19.60 -44.97
N ARG A 743 12.90 -20.86 -44.70
CA ARG A 743 13.21 -21.94 -45.61
C ARG A 743 13.69 -23.23 -44.92
N SER A 744 13.01 -24.28 -45.29
CA SER A 744 13.27 -25.74 -45.29
C SER A 744 14.61 -26.34 -44.84
N GLN A 745 14.52 -27.23 -43.80
CA GLN A 745 14.90 -28.67 -43.65
C GLN A 745 16.39 -29.07 -43.72
N PRO A 746 16.84 -30.22 -43.12
CA PRO A 746 16.14 -31.35 -42.52
C PRO A 746 16.66 -31.89 -41.15
N GLN A 747 15.83 -32.71 -40.56
CA GLN A 747 15.91 -33.73 -39.49
C GLN A 747 17.27 -34.20 -38.94
N SER A 748 17.34 -34.33 -37.60
CA SER A 748 17.84 -35.52 -36.90
C SER A 748 17.28 -35.62 -35.49
N GLN A 749 16.99 -36.89 -35.10
CA GLN A 749 16.25 -37.36 -33.91
C GLN A 749 17.10 -37.41 -32.61
N PRO A 750 16.60 -37.93 -31.46
CA PRO A 750 16.58 -37.20 -30.20
C PRO A 750 17.54 -37.79 -29.16
N ARG A 751 17.87 -37.00 -28.14
CA ARG A 751 18.38 -37.53 -26.87
C ARG A 751 17.59 -36.88 -25.68
N GLN A 752 16.96 -37.79 -24.93
CA GLN A 752 16.36 -37.58 -23.63
C GLN A 752 17.31 -36.89 -22.65
N ARG A 753 16.82 -35.92 -21.91
CA ARG A 753 17.33 -35.58 -20.59
C ARG A 753 16.19 -35.02 -19.70
N ASP A 754 16.22 -35.49 -18.47
CA ASP A 754 15.26 -35.38 -17.40
C ASP A 754 14.84 -33.96 -17.05
N ASN A 755 13.56 -33.82 -16.77
CA ASN A 755 12.91 -32.67 -16.16
C ASN A 755 13.02 -32.75 -14.65
N GLY A 756 13.72 -31.78 -14.05
CA GLY A 756 13.59 -31.44 -12.63
C GLY A 756 12.82 -30.14 -12.47
N ASN A 757 11.51 -30.23 -12.34
CA ASN A 757 10.65 -29.09 -12.01
C ASN A 757 10.67 -28.90 -10.49
N VAL A 758 11.32 -27.88 -9.99
CA VAL A 758 11.30 -27.51 -8.58
C VAL A 758 10.24 -26.41 -8.37
N ALA A 759 9.27 -26.76 -7.54
CA ALA A 759 8.07 -25.97 -7.25
C ALA A 759 8.38 -24.71 -6.41
N MET A 760 7.95 -23.57 -6.88
CA MET A 760 7.81 -22.31 -6.09
C MET A 760 6.62 -22.45 -5.12
N GLY A 761 6.87 -22.46 -3.84
CA GLY A 761 5.74 -22.45 -2.90
C GLY A 761 6.05 -22.66 -1.41
N GLY A 762 7.31 -22.88 -1.02
CA GLY A 762 7.66 -23.17 0.38
C GLY A 762 7.70 -21.98 1.35
N ALA A 763 7.97 -20.79 0.86
CA ALA A 763 8.27 -19.62 1.71
C ALA A 763 7.06 -19.02 2.44
N PHE A 764 5.86 -19.11 1.87
CA PHE A 764 4.67 -18.46 2.44
C PHE A 764 4.04 -19.24 3.62
N ALA A 765 4.06 -20.55 3.58
CA ALA A 765 3.51 -21.37 4.66
C ALA A 765 4.35 -21.31 5.95
N ALA A 766 5.67 -21.15 5.84
CA ALA A 766 6.58 -21.05 6.98
C ALA A 766 6.49 -19.68 7.69
N ALA A 767 6.23 -18.59 6.96
CA ALA A 767 6.08 -17.26 7.54
C ALA A 767 4.82 -17.14 8.43
N PHE A 768 3.73 -17.82 8.06
CA PHE A 768 2.48 -17.81 8.84
C PHE A 768 2.51 -18.74 10.06
N ALA A 769 3.23 -19.85 9.99
CA ALA A 769 3.31 -20.79 11.10
C ALA A 769 4.15 -20.28 12.28
N ASN A 770 5.11 -19.38 12.05
CA ASN A 770 6.01 -18.85 13.08
C ASN A 770 5.53 -17.55 13.75
N ALA A 771 4.59 -16.83 13.16
CA ALA A 771 3.94 -15.68 13.81
C ALA A 771 3.01 -16.09 14.98
N LYS A 772 2.68 -17.39 15.11
CA LYS A 772 1.85 -17.97 16.19
C LYS A 772 2.62 -18.50 17.40
N LYS A 773 3.95 -18.32 17.47
CA LYS A 773 4.79 -18.85 18.59
C LYS A 773 5.60 -17.79 19.32
N LYS A 774 5.08 -16.59 19.46
CA LYS A 774 5.57 -15.65 20.49
C LYS A 774 4.42 -14.98 21.20
#